data_4733d3183ba1379a74609d52533549ae
#
_entry.id   4733d3183ba1379a74609d52533549ae
#
_cell.length_a   1.000
_cell.length_b   1.000
_cell.length_c   1.000
_cell.angle_alpha   90.00
_cell.angle_beta   90.00
_cell.angle_gamma   90.00
#
_symmetry.space_group_name_H-M   'P 1'
#
loop_
_entity.id
_entity.type
_entity.pdbx_description
1 polymer ?
#
loop_
_entity_poly.entity_id
_entity_poly.type
_entity_poly.pdbx_seq_one_letter_code
_entity_poly.pdbx_strand_id
1 'polypeptide(L)'
;MRLMRVLRRRRNGLLMVLPVLAFSFLQGARADTGVLIPRDKQAPDANVLSLAEMKVDVFIDNGDARIRIVQIFSNHTDRIEEGTYVFALPDRSTVSDFAVWDGPVRIPAVILERKRAEEIYDQARMQAIDPGLLEVGEHEDGNPKRSSTFSVKIVPIPAWGTKRLELEYHQKLAVNDWKQLFSLPLKPDAYQQQKAGRLSLTLEIHSAAAMQDFQLTSKLYSLKLAAGNNAHTVIGSYEGGDVSLDEDLGAAWKLDASGADTLNVIPYRNPKVALPSPGEVIPEKAAKPEPGFFQAEVLVGDGKGTASSKQNDDGDPRTVVVLFDDSLSMQWEKLERSYAATEAVLRRLRPVDRFSLLLFNQEVTAFRPQPQVADAATIEQALEFVRASKLRGGTDIGKALSMGLKQCRASNCTLVLMTDGGSDRGETVVTSKIAANYQKQWKQAAYRTKTNIFAVGDDANLPLLKLLAQNNGVLEHVLSTEPVEFKLNAFLSKIVRSPVSGLGLTARPEGKVSMVYPLDDQVYTRSLASWVGQYATPAKAVEFHAQAQRDGVALDVKTKADLPMQALDHPELPRLWAQARVNALLDQIARDGETRAAIDEIIRLARKYKLATPYTSFLAAPRALLRPRVIRPGDPVLRVRTDPAIESVIALFPFGLTKPLRHLADEDSPGDDGGRLWETRFLAPADMKDGSYSVRLILRDDKGNTYREAKTFVIASTPPTVKILLDRTRLRAGEPLLVKARAAASTRTLTARLDGALPVGLHWNQSATASVGTLVIPPSFPVGRYTLSVTAEDIAHNIGSEEVQVEVIP
;
A
#
# COMPACT_ATOMS: atom_id res chain seq x y z
N MET A 1 80.70 30.53 -31.18
CA MET A 1 80.69 32.01 -31.20
C MET A 1 79.31 32.50 -30.83
N ARG A 2 79.17 33.17 -29.67
CA ARG A 2 78.17 34.15 -29.25
C ARG A 2 76.63 33.70 -29.33
N LEU A 3 75.80 34.02 -28.48
CA LEU A 3 75.75 34.67 -27.12
C LEU A 3 74.39 34.49 -26.57
N MET A 4 74.31 34.28 -25.25
CA MET A 4 73.13 34.45 -24.34
C MET A 4 72.16 35.54 -24.75
N ARG A 5 70.84 35.25 -24.46
CA ARG A 5 70.04 36.17 -23.66
C ARG A 5 68.86 35.53 -23.03
N VAL A 6 68.84 35.60 -21.74
CA VAL A 6 67.76 35.35 -20.76
C VAL A 6 66.59 36.31 -21.03
N LEU A 7 65.37 35.78 -21.01
CA LEU A 7 64.19 36.57 -20.66
C LEU A 7 63.20 35.72 -19.86
N ARG A 8 63.10 36.06 -18.60
CA ARG A 8 62.02 35.68 -17.68
C ARG A 8 60.69 35.97 -18.31
N ARG A 9 59.80 34.95 -18.38
CA ARG A 9 58.39 35.19 -18.51
C ARG A 9 57.62 34.50 -17.37
N ARG A 10 56.86 35.34 -16.66
CA ARG A 10 56.01 35.08 -15.54
C ARG A 10 55.04 33.92 -15.87
N ARG A 11 55.00 32.93 -15.01
CA ARG A 11 53.91 31.92 -14.89
C ARG A 11 52.68 32.62 -14.29
N ASN A 12 51.73 32.98 -15.14
CA ASN A 12 50.34 33.16 -14.67
C ASN A 12 49.70 31.78 -14.60
N GLY A 13 49.56 31.26 -13.39
CA GLY A 13 48.80 30.07 -13.13
C GLY A 13 47.30 30.39 -13.29
N LEU A 14 46.73 29.93 -14.40
CA LEU A 14 45.28 29.84 -14.54
C LEU A 14 44.83 28.59 -13.75
N LEU A 15 44.36 28.80 -12.54
CA LEU A 15 43.60 27.79 -11.79
C LEU A 15 42.31 27.60 -12.53
N MET A 16 42.24 26.52 -13.34
CA MET A 16 40.97 25.97 -13.81
C MET A 16 40.24 25.37 -12.60
N VAL A 17 39.33 26.13 -12.01
CA VAL A 17 38.34 25.65 -11.10
C VAL A 17 37.33 24.84 -11.95
N LEU A 18 37.51 23.52 -11.99
CA LEU A 18 36.45 22.61 -12.41
C LEU A 18 35.31 22.78 -11.41
N PRO A 19 34.10 23.13 -11.84
CA PRO A 19 32.94 22.95 -11.00
C PRO A 19 32.74 21.43 -10.84
N VAL A 20 33.03 20.90 -9.68
CA VAL A 20 32.53 19.64 -9.24
C VAL A 20 31.00 19.83 -9.13
N LEU A 21 30.29 19.52 -10.19
CA LEU A 21 28.86 19.27 -10.14
C LEU A 21 28.67 18.08 -9.18
N ALA A 22 28.43 18.41 -7.92
CA ALA A 22 27.84 17.48 -7.00
C ALA A 22 26.47 17.13 -7.57
N PHE A 23 26.40 16.09 -8.39
CA PHE A 23 25.19 15.35 -8.60
C PHE A 23 24.82 14.78 -7.23
N SER A 24 23.94 15.46 -6.55
CA SER A 24 23.17 14.88 -5.46
C SER A 24 22.36 13.76 -6.09
N PHE A 25 22.91 12.56 -6.11
CA PHE A 25 22.12 11.37 -6.28
C PHE A 25 21.14 11.37 -5.10
N LEU A 26 19.89 11.72 -5.36
CA LEU A 26 18.77 11.27 -4.54
C LEU A 26 18.80 9.73 -4.62
N GLN A 27 19.60 9.14 -3.74
CA GLN A 27 19.46 7.72 -3.45
C GLN A 27 18.12 7.63 -2.76
N GLY A 28 17.12 7.08 -3.46
CA GLY A 28 15.84 6.73 -2.87
C GLY A 28 16.13 5.97 -1.56
N ALA A 29 15.49 6.39 -0.48
CA ALA A 29 15.62 5.74 0.80
C ALA A 29 15.28 4.26 0.60
N ARG A 30 16.27 3.39 0.70
CA ARG A 30 16.08 1.94 0.71
C ARG A 30 15.67 1.55 2.11
N ALA A 31 14.54 0.94 2.24
CA ALA A 31 14.06 0.56 3.53
C ALA A 31 13.40 -0.78 3.48
N ASP A 32 13.79 -1.61 4.40
CA ASP A 32 13.19 -2.90 4.57
C ASP A 32 12.25 -2.93 5.76
N THR A 33 12.57 -2.30 6.88
CA THR A 33 11.71 -2.44 8.06
C THR A 33 11.76 -1.24 8.95
N GLY A 34 10.62 -0.60 9.15
CA GLY A 34 10.34 0.32 10.24
C GLY A 34 11.51 1.04 10.88
N VAL A 35 12.44 1.54 10.05
CA VAL A 35 13.62 2.28 10.50
C VAL A 35 13.32 3.77 10.52
N LEU A 36 13.86 4.45 11.51
CA LEU A 36 13.80 5.91 11.60
C LEU A 36 15.18 6.50 11.31
N ILE A 37 15.31 7.16 10.18
CA ILE A 37 16.56 7.77 9.72
C ILE A 37 16.56 9.24 10.13
N PRO A 38 17.51 9.71 10.95
CA PRO A 38 17.63 11.13 11.27
C PRO A 38 17.83 11.97 10.00
N ARG A 39 17.26 13.17 9.96
CA ARG A 39 17.26 14.04 8.77
C ARG A 39 18.66 14.28 8.18
N ASP A 40 19.65 14.45 9.04
CA ASP A 40 21.02 14.78 8.64
C ASP A 40 21.87 13.54 8.32
N LYS A 41 21.24 12.33 8.31
CA LYS A 41 21.89 11.05 8.08
C LYS A 41 21.31 10.35 6.85
N GLN A 42 22.08 9.44 6.29
CA GLN A 42 21.64 8.58 5.17
C GLN A 42 21.23 7.18 5.63
N ALA A 43 21.44 6.85 6.91
CA ALA A 43 21.14 5.58 7.51
C ALA A 43 20.68 5.78 8.96
N PRO A 44 20.00 4.80 9.57
CA PRO A 44 19.65 4.82 10.99
C PRO A 44 20.90 5.02 11.85
N ASP A 45 20.77 5.84 12.89
CA ASP A 45 21.85 6.07 13.86
C ASP A 45 21.26 5.98 15.28
N ALA A 46 21.53 4.86 15.94
CA ALA A 46 21.01 4.60 17.28
C ALA A 46 21.55 5.55 18.36
N ASN A 47 22.65 6.28 18.09
CA ASN A 47 23.15 7.31 19.01
C ASN A 47 22.33 8.61 18.91
N VAL A 48 21.57 8.79 17.85
CA VAL A 48 20.68 9.93 17.62
C VAL A 48 19.23 9.53 17.91
N LEU A 49 18.73 8.51 17.18
CA LEU A 49 17.38 7.98 17.29
C LEU A 49 17.43 6.46 17.41
N SER A 50 17.02 5.90 18.54
CA SER A 50 16.98 4.44 18.76
C SER A 50 15.54 3.94 18.86
N LEU A 51 15.32 2.68 18.49
CA LEU A 51 14.06 1.98 18.69
C LEU A 51 14.00 1.44 20.13
N ALA A 52 13.31 2.15 21.02
CA ALA A 52 13.21 1.78 22.42
C ALA A 52 12.27 0.59 22.65
N GLU A 53 11.13 0.59 21.95
CA GLU A 53 10.12 -0.48 22.08
C GLU A 53 9.46 -0.75 20.72
N MET A 54 9.21 -2.02 20.43
CA MET A 54 8.41 -2.48 19.31
C MET A 54 7.44 -3.57 19.75
N LYS A 55 6.15 -3.33 19.48
CA LYS A 55 5.10 -4.31 19.70
C LYS A 55 4.44 -4.61 18.36
N VAL A 56 4.29 -5.90 18.05
CA VAL A 56 3.62 -6.38 16.84
C VAL A 56 2.55 -7.38 17.21
N ASP A 57 1.33 -7.11 16.77
CA ASP A 57 0.20 -8.00 16.87
C ASP A 57 -0.20 -8.46 15.47
N VAL A 58 -0.10 -9.78 15.21
CA VAL A 58 -0.45 -10.42 13.94
C VAL A 58 -1.67 -11.30 14.15
N PHE A 59 -2.72 -11.07 13.38
CA PHE A 59 -3.92 -11.90 13.35
C PHE A 59 -4.19 -12.31 11.90
N ILE A 60 -4.24 -13.62 11.64
CA ILE A 60 -4.46 -14.19 10.30
C ILE A 60 -5.74 -15.01 10.34
N ASP A 61 -6.69 -14.68 9.46
CA ASP A 61 -7.92 -15.44 9.27
C ASP A 61 -8.06 -15.85 7.81
N ASN A 62 -8.07 -17.16 7.54
CA ASN A 62 -8.18 -17.72 6.19
C ASN A 62 -7.23 -17.08 5.15
N GLY A 63 -6.00 -16.81 5.58
CA GLY A 63 -4.99 -16.18 4.73
C GLY A 63 -5.14 -14.66 4.57
N ASP A 64 -6.04 -14.03 5.32
CA ASP A 64 -6.11 -12.57 5.47
C ASP A 64 -5.40 -12.18 6.75
N ALA A 65 -4.25 -11.52 6.64
CA ALA A 65 -3.42 -11.13 7.77
C ALA A 65 -3.64 -9.64 8.09
N ARG A 66 -3.99 -9.35 9.33
CA ARG A 66 -4.00 -8.01 9.91
C ARG A 66 -2.80 -7.87 10.82
N ILE A 67 -1.97 -6.89 10.55
CA ILE A 67 -0.73 -6.62 11.28
C ILE A 67 -0.81 -5.23 11.90
N ARG A 68 -0.65 -5.14 13.21
CA ARG A 68 -0.55 -3.89 13.94
C ARG A 68 0.83 -3.77 14.55
N ILE A 69 1.51 -2.67 14.23
CA ILE A 69 2.87 -2.38 14.70
C ILE A 69 2.81 -1.09 15.52
N VAL A 70 3.33 -1.13 16.73
CA VAL A 70 3.56 0.02 17.59
C VAL A 70 5.05 0.15 17.85
N GLN A 71 5.63 1.29 17.53
CA GLN A 71 7.04 1.56 17.73
C GLN A 71 7.22 2.85 18.54
N ILE A 72 8.15 2.81 19.48
CA ILE A 72 8.56 3.97 20.27
C ILE A 72 10.03 4.22 20.01
N PHE A 73 10.33 5.38 19.45
CA PHE A 73 11.69 5.85 19.22
C PHE A 73 12.12 6.84 20.29
N SER A 74 13.37 6.75 20.71
CA SER A 74 13.99 7.66 21.69
C SER A 74 15.01 8.55 21.00
N ASN A 75 14.95 9.84 21.29
CA ASN A 75 15.93 10.84 20.90
C ASN A 75 17.00 10.96 21.99
N HIS A 76 18.26 10.77 21.65
CA HIS A 76 19.41 10.81 22.54
C HIS A 76 20.22 12.11 22.43
N THR A 77 19.64 13.14 21.80
CA THR A 77 20.27 14.44 21.63
C THR A 77 19.59 15.51 22.49
N ASP A 78 20.27 16.62 22.66
CA ASP A 78 19.80 17.80 23.37
C ASP A 78 18.96 18.75 22.51
N ARG A 79 18.66 18.34 21.28
CA ARG A 79 17.88 19.12 20.32
C ARG A 79 16.66 18.34 19.82
N ILE A 80 15.70 19.07 19.29
CA ILE A 80 14.58 18.49 18.59
C ILE A 80 15.08 17.87 17.30
N GLU A 81 14.79 16.60 17.08
CA GLU A 81 15.17 15.87 15.86
C GLU A 81 13.95 15.76 14.91
N GLU A 82 14.30 15.64 13.63
CA GLU A 82 13.39 15.23 12.54
C GLU A 82 13.93 13.91 11.97
N GLY A 83 13.05 12.96 11.68
CA GLY A 83 13.43 11.70 11.08
C GLY A 83 12.50 11.28 9.95
N THR A 84 13.03 10.51 9.02
CA THR A 84 12.23 9.81 8.02
C THR A 84 12.07 8.36 8.44
N TYR A 85 10.84 7.98 8.77
CA TYR A 85 10.48 6.59 9.02
C TYR A 85 10.21 5.92 7.69
N VAL A 86 10.82 4.80 7.46
CA VAL A 86 10.71 4.08 6.20
C VAL A 86 10.35 2.62 6.47
N PHE A 87 9.40 2.10 5.71
CA PHE A 87 8.87 0.75 5.88
C PHE A 87 8.49 0.16 4.52
N ALA A 88 8.92 -1.09 4.26
CA ALA A 88 8.49 -1.85 3.08
C ALA A 88 7.27 -2.70 3.43
N LEU A 89 6.20 -2.50 2.66
CA LEU A 89 5.00 -3.33 2.76
C LEU A 89 5.23 -4.65 2.01
N PRO A 90 4.90 -5.80 2.62
CA PRO A 90 4.86 -7.07 1.90
C PRO A 90 3.92 -7.02 0.69
N ASP A 91 4.15 -7.93 -0.26
CA ASP A 91 3.28 -8.07 -1.43
C ASP A 91 1.81 -8.22 -1.03
N ARG A 92 0.90 -7.63 -1.82
CA ARG A 92 -0.56 -7.63 -1.57
C ARG A 92 -0.98 -7.01 -0.24
N SER A 93 -0.17 -6.10 0.29
CA SER A 93 -0.49 -5.39 1.53
C SER A 93 -1.12 -4.03 1.26
N THR A 94 -1.92 -3.58 2.22
CA THR A 94 -2.59 -2.28 2.19
C THR A 94 -2.62 -1.67 3.58
N VAL A 95 -2.05 -0.46 3.72
CA VAL A 95 -2.13 0.29 4.98
C VAL A 95 -3.58 0.61 5.31
N SER A 96 -3.99 0.29 6.51
CA SER A 96 -5.35 0.48 7.01
C SER A 96 -5.47 1.61 8.01
N ASP A 97 -4.44 1.83 8.80
CA ASP A 97 -4.37 2.93 9.77
C ASP A 97 -2.92 3.34 9.98
N PHE A 98 -2.74 4.63 10.23
CA PHE A 98 -1.46 5.21 10.62
C PHE A 98 -1.72 6.32 11.63
N ALA A 99 -0.94 6.38 12.69
CA ALA A 99 -1.02 7.45 13.67
C ALA A 99 0.36 7.77 14.23
N VAL A 100 0.53 9.03 14.59
CA VAL A 100 1.64 9.49 15.44
C VAL A 100 1.06 9.94 16.79
N TRP A 101 1.87 9.91 17.82
CA TRP A 101 1.47 10.36 19.13
C TRP A 101 2.22 11.65 19.51
N ASP A 102 1.47 12.61 20.02
CA ASP A 102 1.99 13.83 20.63
C ASP A 102 1.74 13.74 22.14
N GLY A 103 2.79 13.35 22.87
CA GLY A 103 2.63 12.96 24.27
C GLY A 103 1.57 11.85 24.43
N PRO A 104 0.50 12.07 25.21
CA PRO A 104 -0.58 11.11 25.42
C PRO A 104 -1.64 11.13 24.31
N VAL A 105 -1.57 12.06 23.35
CA VAL A 105 -2.61 12.27 22.35
C VAL A 105 -2.29 11.50 21.05
N ARG A 106 -3.20 10.59 20.67
CA ARG A 106 -3.12 9.90 19.39
C ARG A 106 -3.61 10.80 18.25
N ILE A 107 -2.78 11.05 17.28
CA ILE A 107 -3.09 11.83 16.09
C ILE A 107 -3.24 10.87 14.91
N PRO A 108 -4.47 10.44 14.57
CA PRO A 108 -4.69 9.56 13.44
C PRO A 108 -4.46 10.30 12.13
N ALA A 109 -3.84 9.64 11.17
CA ALA A 109 -3.65 10.19 9.84
C ALA A 109 -4.98 10.24 9.06
N VAL A 110 -5.11 11.27 8.23
CA VAL A 110 -6.17 11.42 7.24
C VAL A 110 -5.58 11.25 5.83
N ILE A 111 -6.39 10.76 4.90
CA ILE A 111 -5.97 10.62 3.53
C ILE A 111 -6.31 11.88 2.77
N LEU A 112 -5.31 12.46 2.13
CA LEU A 112 -5.41 13.64 1.30
C LEU A 112 -4.82 13.35 -0.09
N GLU A 113 -5.17 14.17 -1.06
CA GLU A 113 -4.42 14.24 -2.30
C GLU A 113 -2.95 14.56 -2.01
N ARG A 114 -2.01 13.88 -2.67
CA ARG A 114 -0.56 13.94 -2.36
C ARG A 114 -0.04 15.37 -2.30
N LYS A 115 -0.21 16.16 -3.35
CA LYS A 115 0.26 17.57 -3.41
C LYS A 115 -0.25 18.40 -2.24
N ARG A 116 -1.50 18.19 -1.85
CA ARG A 116 -2.09 18.90 -0.71
C ARG A 116 -1.52 18.44 0.63
N ALA A 117 -1.24 17.16 0.78
CA ALA A 117 -0.65 16.62 1.99
C ALA A 117 0.76 17.19 2.21
N GLU A 118 1.57 17.26 1.14
CA GLU A 118 2.89 17.89 1.13
C GLU A 118 2.84 19.37 1.51
N GLU A 119 1.93 20.15 0.90
CA GLU A 119 1.75 21.57 1.22
C GLU A 119 1.42 21.81 2.69
N ILE A 120 0.52 21.00 3.27
CA ILE A 120 0.13 21.11 4.67
C ILE A 120 1.29 20.68 5.58
N TYR A 121 2.02 19.62 5.22
CA TYR A 121 3.19 19.18 5.96
C TYR A 121 4.25 20.27 6.03
N ASP A 122 4.60 20.88 4.92
CA ASP A 122 5.61 21.95 4.88
C ASP A 122 5.17 23.18 5.70
N GLN A 123 3.89 23.56 5.63
CA GLN A 123 3.36 24.65 6.43
C GLN A 123 3.39 24.33 7.94
N ALA A 124 3.04 23.10 8.32
CA ALA A 124 3.08 22.68 9.71
C ALA A 124 4.51 22.69 10.26
N ARG A 125 5.46 22.18 9.46
CA ARG A 125 6.89 22.17 9.80
C ARG A 125 7.45 23.59 10.02
N MET A 126 7.08 24.56 9.18
CA MET A 126 7.47 25.95 9.36
C MET A 126 6.94 26.57 10.66
N GLN A 127 5.84 26.04 11.18
CA GLN A 127 5.21 26.49 12.42
C GLN A 127 5.63 25.67 13.65
N ALA A 128 6.64 24.78 13.51
CA ALA A 128 7.09 23.83 14.54
C ALA A 128 5.97 22.96 15.11
N ILE A 129 4.98 22.63 14.28
CA ILE A 129 3.87 21.76 14.63
C ILE A 129 4.17 20.37 14.08
N ASP A 130 3.75 19.35 14.79
CA ASP A 130 4.06 17.94 14.54
C ASP A 130 3.15 17.29 13.47
N PRO A 131 3.50 17.28 12.17
CA PRO A 131 2.82 16.46 11.20
C PRO A 131 3.61 15.17 10.93
N GLY A 132 2.89 14.09 10.64
CA GLY A 132 3.43 12.87 10.04
C GLY A 132 2.89 12.72 8.61
N LEU A 133 3.72 12.78 7.61
CA LEU A 133 3.34 12.59 6.21
C LEU A 133 3.78 11.20 5.74
N LEU A 134 2.82 10.35 5.40
CA LEU A 134 3.06 9.01 4.87
C LEU A 134 2.77 8.98 3.37
N GLU A 135 3.73 8.58 2.59
CA GLU A 135 3.67 8.50 1.14
C GLU A 135 3.95 7.07 0.67
N VAL A 136 3.25 6.63 -0.35
CA VAL A 136 3.42 5.31 -0.97
C VAL A 136 3.78 5.51 -2.44
N GLY A 137 4.94 4.99 -2.83
CA GLY A 137 5.43 5.07 -4.19
C GLY A 137 5.79 6.48 -4.65
N GLU A 138 6.34 6.56 -5.83
CA GLU A 138 6.64 7.81 -6.52
C GLU A 138 5.60 8.07 -7.61
N HIS A 139 5.26 9.33 -7.82
CA HIS A 139 4.38 9.77 -8.90
C HIS A 139 5.14 10.74 -9.79
N GLU A 140 5.43 10.30 -11.01
CA GLU A 140 5.85 11.17 -12.10
C GLU A 140 4.65 11.36 -13.04
N ASP A 141 4.41 12.58 -13.50
CA ASP A 141 3.30 12.89 -14.42
C ASP A 141 3.32 11.93 -15.63
N GLY A 142 2.24 11.16 -15.78
CA GLY A 142 2.07 10.17 -16.85
C GLY A 142 2.69 8.78 -16.60
N ASN A 143 3.29 8.53 -15.43
CA ASN A 143 3.92 7.24 -15.13
C ASN A 143 3.85 6.90 -13.64
N PRO A 144 2.67 6.55 -13.10
CA PRO A 144 2.53 6.22 -11.68
C PRO A 144 3.33 4.95 -11.36
N LYS A 145 4.35 5.08 -10.54
CA LYS A 145 5.11 3.94 -10.00
C LYS A 145 4.41 3.38 -8.78
N ARG A 146 4.11 2.09 -8.77
CA ARG A 146 3.71 1.38 -7.56
C ARG A 146 4.99 0.94 -6.84
N SER A 147 5.24 1.49 -5.68
CA SER A 147 6.28 1.01 -4.78
C SER A 147 5.62 0.35 -3.57
N SER A 148 6.21 -0.71 -3.08
CA SER A 148 5.84 -1.32 -1.80
C SER A 148 6.39 -0.55 -0.61
N THR A 149 7.36 0.32 -0.83
CA THR A 149 7.96 1.15 0.22
C THR A 149 7.11 2.37 0.49
N PHE A 150 6.87 2.66 1.76
CA PHE A 150 6.36 3.95 2.17
C PHE A 150 7.30 4.65 3.14
N SER A 151 7.30 5.97 3.07
CA SER A 151 8.07 6.81 3.96
C SER A 151 7.17 7.77 4.74
N VAL A 152 7.57 8.04 5.98
CA VAL A 152 6.87 8.99 6.86
C VAL A 152 7.88 9.96 7.41
N LYS A 153 7.69 11.24 7.13
CA LYS A 153 8.46 12.30 7.79
C LYS A 153 7.85 12.58 9.17
N ILE A 154 8.67 12.56 10.19
CA ILE A 154 8.26 12.68 11.59
C ILE A 154 9.02 13.81 12.25
N VAL A 155 8.29 14.79 12.76
CA VAL A 155 8.82 15.98 13.48
C VAL A 155 7.71 16.58 14.36
N PRO A 156 8.02 17.15 15.54
CA PRO A 156 9.28 17.08 16.26
C PRO A 156 9.44 15.77 17.03
N ILE A 157 10.67 15.31 17.18
CA ILE A 157 11.03 14.29 18.16
C ILE A 157 11.73 15.05 19.29
N PRO A 158 11.09 15.18 20.47
CA PRO A 158 11.60 16.07 21.53
C PRO A 158 13.02 15.70 21.97
N ALA A 159 13.82 16.70 22.35
CA ALA A 159 15.12 16.48 22.96
C ALA A 159 15.00 15.56 24.18
N TRP A 160 15.84 14.52 24.26
CA TRP A 160 15.81 13.47 25.31
C TRP A 160 14.43 12.82 25.51
N GLY A 161 13.54 12.98 24.54
CA GLY A 161 12.16 12.48 24.58
C GLY A 161 11.94 11.27 23.67
N THR A 162 10.68 10.89 23.58
CA THR A 162 10.25 9.73 22.76
C THR A 162 9.18 10.14 21.76
N LYS A 163 9.08 9.34 20.68
CA LYS A 163 8.02 9.44 19.69
C LYS A 163 7.41 8.07 19.43
N ARG A 164 6.08 7.98 19.58
CA ARG A 164 5.34 6.75 19.32
C ARG A 164 4.66 6.83 17.97
N LEU A 165 4.79 5.75 17.19
CA LEU A 165 4.17 5.50 15.91
C LEU A 165 3.28 4.28 15.98
N GLU A 166 2.17 4.30 15.27
CA GLU A 166 1.30 3.16 15.07
C GLU A 166 1.02 2.98 13.60
N LEU A 167 1.18 1.75 13.12
CA LEU A 167 0.88 1.34 11.77
C LEU A 167 -0.01 0.10 11.82
N GLU A 168 -1.07 0.07 11.02
CA GLU A 168 -1.85 -1.12 10.78
C GLU A 168 -1.95 -1.35 9.28
N TYR A 169 -1.71 -2.57 8.85
CA TYR A 169 -1.91 -2.97 7.46
C TYR A 169 -2.51 -4.36 7.36
N HIS A 170 -3.13 -4.63 6.22
CA HIS A 170 -3.67 -5.93 5.86
C HIS A 170 -2.88 -6.52 4.71
N GLN A 171 -2.70 -7.83 4.73
CA GLN A 171 -2.01 -8.58 3.70
C GLN A 171 -2.79 -9.84 3.34
N LYS A 172 -3.05 -10.06 2.04
CA LYS A 172 -3.59 -11.34 1.57
C LYS A 172 -2.46 -12.30 1.25
N LEU A 173 -2.41 -13.42 1.96
CA LEU A 173 -1.41 -14.46 1.75
C LEU A 173 -1.73 -15.30 0.51
N ALA A 174 -0.74 -15.45 -0.36
CA ALA A 174 -0.87 -16.29 -1.53
C ALA A 174 -0.80 -17.78 -1.16
N VAL A 175 -1.56 -18.61 -1.87
CA VAL A 175 -1.44 -20.05 -1.82
C VAL A 175 -0.69 -20.52 -3.06
N ASN A 176 0.48 -21.15 -2.88
CA ASN A 176 1.30 -21.70 -3.95
C ASN A 176 1.61 -23.17 -3.66
N ASP A 177 1.13 -24.08 -4.50
CA ASP A 177 1.29 -25.53 -4.32
C ASP A 177 0.81 -26.00 -2.92
N TRP A 178 -0.39 -25.56 -2.54
CA TRP A 178 -1.03 -25.76 -1.23
C TRP A 178 -0.33 -25.05 -0.05
N LYS A 179 0.82 -24.42 -0.26
CA LYS A 179 1.58 -23.77 0.79
C LYS A 179 1.19 -22.31 0.92
N GLN A 180 1.09 -21.86 2.15
CA GLN A 180 1.04 -20.44 2.52
C GLN A 180 2.30 -20.07 3.31
N LEU A 181 2.76 -18.86 3.08
CA LEU A 181 3.85 -18.24 3.80
C LEU A 181 3.38 -16.89 4.31
N PHE A 182 3.56 -16.66 5.60
CA PHE A 182 3.51 -15.36 6.21
C PHE A 182 4.95 -14.89 6.48
N SER A 183 5.25 -13.66 6.12
CA SER A 183 6.52 -13.00 6.43
C SER A 183 6.23 -11.57 6.88
N LEU A 184 6.67 -11.25 8.07
CA LEU A 184 6.68 -9.91 8.62
C LEU A 184 8.10 -9.38 8.57
N PRO A 185 8.37 -8.34 7.78
CA PRO A 185 9.70 -7.77 7.74
C PRO A 185 10.04 -7.13 9.09
N LEU A 186 11.09 -7.58 9.71
CA LEU A 186 11.69 -7.04 10.94
C LEU A 186 13.16 -6.70 10.74
N LYS A 187 13.82 -7.38 9.82
CA LYS A 187 15.22 -7.15 9.49
C LYS A 187 15.35 -5.90 8.62
N PRO A 188 16.16 -4.89 9.04
CA PRO A 188 16.49 -3.78 8.15
C PRO A 188 17.40 -4.24 6.99
N ASP A 189 17.58 -3.38 5.98
CA ASP A 189 18.47 -3.62 4.82
C ASP A 189 19.84 -4.17 5.26
N ALA A 190 20.45 -5.01 4.44
CA ALA A 190 21.68 -5.75 4.69
C ALA A 190 22.84 -4.89 5.24
N TYR A 191 22.81 -3.59 5.02
CA TYR A 191 23.81 -2.63 5.48
C TYR A 191 23.41 -1.83 6.73
N GLN A 192 22.25 -2.12 7.29
CA GLN A 192 21.70 -1.42 8.45
C GLN A 192 21.51 -2.41 9.61
N GLN A 193 21.80 -1.96 10.80
CA GLN A 193 21.54 -2.72 12.02
C GLN A 193 20.55 -1.95 12.88
N GLN A 194 19.54 -2.64 13.38
CA GLN A 194 18.59 -2.07 14.33
C GLN A 194 18.39 -3.01 15.51
N LYS A 195 18.34 -2.44 16.69
CA LYS A 195 17.97 -3.14 17.92
C LYS A 195 16.71 -2.55 18.49
N ALA A 196 15.83 -3.39 18.96
CA ALA A 196 14.70 -3.00 19.77
C ALA A 196 15.07 -3.16 21.25
N GLY A 197 14.99 -2.10 22.04
CA GLY A 197 15.21 -2.18 23.48
C GLY A 197 14.25 -3.16 24.14
N ARG A 198 13.00 -3.20 23.66
CA ARG A 198 12.00 -4.24 23.99
C ARG A 198 11.26 -4.64 22.74
N LEU A 199 11.16 -5.94 22.48
CA LEU A 199 10.37 -6.53 21.41
C LEU A 199 9.28 -7.44 21.96
N SER A 200 8.03 -7.22 21.55
CA SER A 200 6.89 -8.08 21.85
C SER A 200 6.18 -8.45 20.56
N LEU A 201 6.04 -9.76 20.30
CA LEU A 201 5.38 -10.30 19.12
C LEU A 201 4.24 -11.22 19.54
N THR A 202 3.07 -11.07 18.91
CA THR A 202 1.96 -12.00 19.01
C THR A 202 1.58 -12.47 17.63
N LEU A 203 1.34 -13.77 17.47
CA LEU A 203 0.90 -14.40 16.24
C LEU A 203 -0.31 -15.27 16.56
N GLU A 204 -1.42 -15.00 15.87
CA GLU A 204 -2.65 -15.77 15.96
C GLU A 204 -3.13 -16.09 14.55
N ILE A 205 -3.30 -17.39 14.26
CA ILE A 205 -3.71 -17.90 12.94
C ILE A 205 -4.96 -18.73 13.09
N HIS A 206 -5.97 -18.43 12.30
CA HIS A 206 -7.19 -19.23 12.13
C HIS A 206 -7.31 -19.64 10.65
N SER A 207 -7.68 -20.88 10.42
CA SER A 207 -7.88 -21.43 9.07
C SER A 207 -9.05 -22.40 9.04
N ALA A 208 -9.99 -22.21 8.10
CA ALA A 208 -11.07 -23.15 7.85
C ALA A 208 -10.55 -24.49 7.28
N ALA A 209 -9.53 -24.43 6.41
CA ALA A 209 -8.81 -25.63 5.98
C ALA A 209 -7.77 -26.04 7.02
N ALA A 210 -7.64 -27.32 7.30
CA ALA A 210 -6.64 -27.82 8.25
C ALA A 210 -5.22 -27.47 7.79
N MET A 211 -4.45 -26.91 8.69
CA MET A 211 -3.04 -26.59 8.50
C MET A 211 -2.16 -27.80 8.81
N GLN A 212 -1.36 -28.21 7.86
CA GLN A 212 -0.36 -29.28 7.98
C GLN A 212 1.04 -28.67 7.92
N ASP A 213 2.01 -29.38 8.47
CA ASP A 213 3.43 -29.02 8.39
C ASP A 213 3.72 -27.57 8.85
N PHE A 214 3.00 -27.09 9.86
CA PHE A 214 3.21 -25.75 10.42
C PHE A 214 4.62 -25.63 11.01
N GLN A 215 5.33 -24.58 10.58
CA GLN A 215 6.65 -24.27 11.10
C GLN A 215 6.91 -22.77 11.11
N LEU A 216 7.61 -22.33 12.15
CA LEU A 216 8.18 -20.99 12.20
C LEU A 216 9.47 -20.99 11.37
N THR A 217 9.60 -20.03 10.46
CA THR A 217 10.79 -19.93 9.60
C THR A 217 11.91 -19.11 10.26
N SER A 218 11.55 -18.21 11.19
CA SER A 218 12.52 -17.49 12.02
C SER A 218 13.10 -18.36 13.11
N LYS A 219 14.41 -18.29 13.31
CA LYS A 219 15.14 -18.96 14.40
C LYS A 219 15.40 -18.02 15.58
N LEU A 220 15.51 -16.73 15.31
CA LEU A 220 15.82 -15.70 16.31
C LEU A 220 14.63 -15.47 17.25
N TYR A 221 13.42 -15.46 16.73
CA TYR A 221 12.20 -15.22 17.50
C TYR A 221 11.54 -16.56 17.86
N SER A 222 11.97 -17.16 18.97
CA SER A 222 11.38 -18.42 19.46
C SER A 222 10.01 -18.17 20.09
N LEU A 223 8.94 -18.13 19.27
CA LEU A 223 7.58 -17.95 19.77
C LEU A 223 7.19 -19.13 20.69
N LYS A 224 6.69 -18.78 21.87
CA LYS A 224 6.06 -19.75 22.78
C LYS A 224 4.67 -20.05 22.27
N LEU A 225 4.47 -21.27 21.76
CA LEU A 225 3.19 -21.72 21.25
C LEU A 225 2.24 -22.06 22.40
N ALA A 226 0.97 -21.67 22.28
CA ALA A 226 -0.06 -21.97 23.27
C ALA A 226 -0.42 -23.45 23.30
N ALA A 227 -0.77 -24.00 24.48
CA ALA A 227 -1.13 -25.39 24.65
C ALA A 227 -2.42 -25.83 23.92
N GLY A 228 -3.27 -24.89 23.53
CA GLY A 228 -4.53 -25.13 22.82
C GLY A 228 -4.42 -25.16 21.28
N ASN A 229 -3.21 -25.06 20.72
CA ASN A 229 -3.03 -25.08 19.28
C ASN A 229 -3.47 -26.41 18.65
N ASN A 230 -4.07 -26.31 17.45
CA ASN A 230 -4.58 -27.45 16.68
C ASN A 230 -4.41 -27.19 15.16
N ALA A 231 -4.91 -28.07 14.34
CA ALA A 231 -4.82 -27.94 12.89
C ALA A 231 -5.53 -26.69 12.30
N HIS A 232 -6.42 -26.05 13.06
CA HIS A 232 -7.19 -24.87 12.60
C HIS A 232 -6.79 -23.59 13.32
N THR A 233 -6.07 -23.69 14.42
CA THR A 233 -5.70 -22.52 15.25
C THR A 233 -4.29 -22.65 15.77
N VAL A 234 -3.47 -21.61 15.51
CA VAL A 234 -2.11 -21.50 16.06
C VAL A 234 -1.97 -20.14 16.73
N ILE A 235 -1.56 -20.16 17.99
CA ILE A 235 -1.30 -18.96 18.80
C ILE A 235 0.11 -19.07 19.36
N GLY A 236 0.87 -18.00 19.22
CA GLY A 236 2.23 -17.91 19.76
C GLY A 236 2.59 -16.49 20.18
N SER A 237 3.53 -16.37 21.12
CA SER A 237 4.02 -15.08 21.60
C SER A 237 5.51 -15.11 21.87
N TYR A 238 6.15 -13.94 21.75
CA TYR A 238 7.56 -13.72 22.06
C TYR A 238 7.73 -12.39 22.79
N GLU A 239 8.59 -12.36 23.79
CA GLU A 239 9.06 -11.15 24.45
C GLU A 239 10.57 -11.23 24.65
N GLY A 240 11.27 -10.14 24.34
CA GLY A 240 12.71 -10.03 24.52
C GLY A 240 13.16 -8.59 24.79
N GLY A 241 14.28 -8.45 25.50
CA GLY A 241 14.97 -7.17 25.70
C GLY A 241 16.26 -7.10 24.91
N ASP A 242 16.64 -5.92 24.44
CA ASP A 242 17.85 -5.65 23.62
C ASP A 242 17.99 -6.58 22.40
N VAL A 243 16.87 -6.79 21.71
CA VAL A 243 16.78 -7.74 20.59
C VAL A 243 17.34 -7.10 19.32
N SER A 244 18.33 -7.73 18.70
CA SER A 244 18.78 -7.38 17.35
C SER A 244 17.76 -7.86 16.33
N LEU A 245 17.36 -6.97 15.39
CA LEU A 245 16.39 -7.29 14.34
C LEU A 245 17.12 -7.84 13.11
N ASP A 246 17.72 -9.04 13.25
CA ASP A 246 18.57 -9.63 12.21
C ASP A 246 17.84 -10.64 11.31
N GLU A 247 16.60 -10.98 11.64
CA GLU A 247 15.72 -11.87 10.86
C GLU A 247 14.31 -11.30 10.77
N ASP A 248 13.54 -11.76 9.77
CA ASP A 248 12.12 -11.52 9.67
C ASP A 248 11.32 -12.56 10.47
N LEU A 249 10.16 -12.18 10.99
CA LEU A 249 9.24 -13.15 11.59
C LEU A 249 8.48 -13.86 10.48
N GLY A 250 8.66 -15.18 10.36
CA GLY A 250 7.98 -15.97 9.36
C GLY A 250 7.30 -17.22 9.89
N ALA A 251 6.19 -17.58 9.24
CA ALA A 251 5.48 -18.84 9.47
C ALA A 251 5.05 -19.44 8.13
N ALA A 252 5.20 -20.74 7.99
CA ALA A 252 4.79 -21.47 6.80
C ALA A 252 3.95 -22.68 7.17
N TRP A 253 2.95 -22.99 6.36
CA TRP A 253 2.09 -24.15 6.53
C TRP A 253 1.54 -24.61 5.19
N LYS A 254 1.00 -25.82 5.16
CA LYS A 254 0.34 -26.40 4.01
C LYS A 254 -1.16 -26.54 4.31
N LEU A 255 -2.00 -26.16 3.38
CA LEU A 255 -3.44 -26.35 3.48
C LEU A 255 -3.81 -27.76 3.07
N ASP A 256 -4.76 -28.36 3.79
CA ASP A 256 -5.31 -29.65 3.39
C ASP A 256 -6.11 -29.51 2.08
N ALA A 257 -5.79 -30.37 1.13
CA ALA A 257 -6.41 -30.38 -0.19
C ALA A 257 -7.84 -30.96 -0.20
N SER A 258 -8.37 -31.47 0.91
CA SER A 258 -9.72 -32.05 0.99
C SER A 258 -10.83 -31.05 0.64
N GLY A 259 -10.58 -29.74 0.85
CA GLY A 259 -11.47 -28.64 0.46
C GLY A 259 -11.29 -28.12 -0.96
N ALA A 260 -10.43 -28.75 -1.76
CA ALA A 260 -10.20 -28.33 -3.15
C ALA A 260 -11.48 -28.43 -4.00
N ASP A 261 -11.60 -27.50 -4.96
CA ASP A 261 -12.74 -27.40 -5.87
C ASP A 261 -14.09 -27.16 -5.13
N THR A 262 -14.01 -26.47 -3.99
CA THR A 262 -15.19 -26.01 -3.25
C THR A 262 -15.24 -24.48 -3.30
N LEU A 263 -16.40 -23.94 -3.69
CA LEU A 263 -16.64 -22.49 -3.71
C LEU A 263 -17.19 -22.04 -2.37
N ASN A 264 -16.47 -21.17 -1.71
CA ASN A 264 -16.88 -20.50 -0.49
C ASN A 264 -17.23 -19.04 -0.76
N VAL A 265 -18.29 -18.52 -0.09
CA VAL A 265 -18.69 -17.11 -0.23
C VAL A 265 -18.92 -16.51 1.14
N ILE A 266 -18.23 -15.43 1.40
CA ILE A 266 -18.21 -14.72 2.68
C ILE A 266 -18.83 -13.34 2.47
N PRO A 267 -19.99 -13.03 3.03
CA PRO A 267 -20.63 -11.73 2.93
C PRO A 267 -20.21 -10.79 4.05
N TYR A 268 -20.22 -9.50 3.76
CA TYR A 268 -20.12 -8.41 4.74
C TYR A 268 -21.12 -7.31 4.42
N ARG A 269 -21.85 -6.83 5.40
CA ARG A 269 -22.66 -5.63 5.29
C ARG A 269 -22.92 -5.00 6.65
N ASN A 270 -22.67 -3.70 6.74
CA ASN A 270 -23.05 -2.89 7.88
C ASN A 270 -24.02 -1.79 7.44
N PRO A 271 -25.34 -1.94 7.64
CA PRO A 271 -26.33 -0.99 7.17
C PRO A 271 -26.28 0.36 7.90
N LYS A 272 -25.59 0.44 9.04
CA LYS A 272 -25.57 1.62 9.93
C LYS A 272 -24.40 2.56 9.64
N VAL A 273 -23.47 2.19 8.79
CA VAL A 273 -22.24 2.95 8.54
C VAL A 273 -22.23 3.51 7.12
N ALA A 274 -22.83 4.68 6.95
CA ALA A 274 -22.28 5.65 6.03
C ALA A 274 -21.19 6.39 6.83
N LEU A 275 -19.94 5.91 6.79
CA LEU A 275 -18.82 6.69 7.33
C LEU A 275 -18.62 7.89 6.41
N PRO A 276 -18.93 9.13 6.84
CA PRO A 276 -18.55 10.29 6.06
C PRO A 276 -17.02 10.30 6.01
N SER A 277 -16.46 10.48 4.82
CA SER A 277 -15.05 10.83 4.70
C SER A 277 -14.77 12.02 5.61
N PRO A 278 -13.63 12.09 6.30
CA PRO A 278 -13.30 13.24 7.11
C PRO A 278 -13.42 14.51 6.26
N GLY A 279 -14.50 15.28 6.47
CA GLY A 279 -14.79 16.48 5.70
C GLY A 279 -16.04 16.49 4.85
N GLU A 280 -16.69 15.37 4.68
CA GLU A 280 -17.93 15.28 3.94
C GLU A 280 -19.11 15.37 4.91
N VAL A 281 -19.82 16.47 4.86
CA VAL A 281 -21.12 16.60 5.56
C VAL A 281 -22.16 15.97 4.64
N ILE A 282 -22.47 14.70 4.88
CA ILE A 282 -23.62 14.08 4.24
C ILE A 282 -24.86 14.55 5.00
N PRO A 283 -25.83 15.21 4.35
CA PRO A 283 -27.12 15.50 4.97
C PRO A 283 -27.73 14.16 5.41
N GLU A 284 -28.19 14.07 6.63
CA GLU A 284 -28.74 12.86 7.27
C GLU A 284 -29.87 12.17 6.42
N LYS A 285 -30.51 12.93 5.53
CA LYS A 285 -31.58 12.46 4.62
C LYS A 285 -31.11 11.96 3.25
N ALA A 286 -29.82 12.06 2.90
CA ALA A 286 -29.34 11.74 1.55
C ALA A 286 -28.28 10.62 1.50
N ALA A 287 -27.90 10.05 2.62
CA ALA A 287 -26.96 8.94 2.65
C ALA A 287 -27.62 7.69 2.06
N LYS A 288 -27.24 7.32 0.84
CA LYS A 288 -27.56 6.01 0.32
C LYS A 288 -26.91 4.98 1.23
N PRO A 289 -27.65 3.93 1.66
CA PRO A 289 -27.04 2.86 2.48
C PRO A 289 -25.85 2.28 1.74
N GLU A 290 -24.78 2.00 2.48
CA GLU A 290 -23.63 1.34 1.87
C GLU A 290 -24.03 0.00 1.24
N PRO A 291 -23.45 -0.35 0.09
CA PRO A 291 -23.63 -1.66 -0.47
C PRO A 291 -23.06 -2.71 0.48
N GLY A 292 -23.57 -3.91 0.40
CA GLY A 292 -22.88 -5.06 0.97
C GLY A 292 -21.72 -5.47 0.08
N PHE A 293 -20.78 -6.19 0.67
CA PHE A 293 -19.59 -6.72 -0.02
C PHE A 293 -19.56 -8.24 0.17
N PHE A 294 -18.90 -8.92 -0.73
CA PHE A 294 -18.65 -10.35 -0.57
C PHE A 294 -17.27 -10.70 -1.12
N GLN A 295 -16.72 -11.76 -0.59
CA GLN A 295 -15.56 -12.45 -1.12
C GLN A 295 -16.00 -13.86 -1.53
N ALA A 296 -15.56 -14.30 -2.72
CA ALA A 296 -15.75 -15.67 -3.18
C ALA A 296 -14.39 -16.30 -3.41
N GLU A 297 -14.20 -17.54 -2.95
CA GLU A 297 -12.91 -18.21 -2.98
C GLU A 297 -13.06 -19.66 -3.43
N VAL A 298 -12.13 -20.10 -4.27
CA VAL A 298 -11.99 -21.51 -4.68
C VAL A 298 -10.54 -21.93 -4.52
N LEU A 299 -10.32 -22.95 -3.73
CA LEU A 299 -9.02 -23.62 -3.68
C LEU A 299 -8.95 -24.59 -4.88
N VAL A 300 -8.20 -24.21 -5.92
CA VAL A 300 -8.17 -24.92 -7.19
C VAL A 300 -7.34 -26.19 -7.10
N GLY A 301 -7.99 -27.34 -7.19
CA GLY A 301 -7.35 -28.66 -7.20
C GLY A 301 -6.81 -29.07 -8.56
N ASP A 302 -6.19 -30.26 -8.61
CA ASP A 302 -5.64 -30.84 -9.86
C ASP A 302 -6.73 -31.40 -10.81
N GLY A 303 -7.98 -31.55 -10.32
CA GLY A 303 -9.08 -32.17 -11.05
C GLY A 303 -9.19 -33.70 -10.86
N LYS A 304 -10.42 -34.21 -10.77
CA LYS A 304 -10.66 -35.65 -10.70
C LYS A 304 -10.33 -36.27 -12.07
N GLY A 305 -9.31 -37.10 -12.15
CA GLY A 305 -8.97 -37.84 -13.37
C GLY A 305 -7.56 -37.63 -13.93
N THR A 306 -6.87 -36.60 -13.51
CA THR A 306 -5.43 -36.50 -13.77
C THR A 306 -4.69 -37.27 -12.68
N ALA A 307 -4.59 -38.59 -12.82
CA ALA A 307 -3.38 -39.25 -12.38
C ALA A 307 -2.26 -38.35 -12.89
N SER A 308 -1.43 -37.85 -11.92
CA SER A 308 -0.22 -37.07 -12.21
C SER A 308 0.24 -37.40 -13.62
N SER A 309 -0.04 -36.51 -14.58
CA SER A 309 0.63 -36.62 -15.84
C SER A 309 2.09 -36.58 -15.42
N LYS A 310 2.73 -37.78 -15.40
CA LYS A 310 4.17 -37.87 -15.44
C LYS A 310 4.52 -36.90 -16.53
N GLN A 311 5.08 -35.76 -16.16
CA GLN A 311 5.67 -34.86 -17.11
C GLN A 311 6.50 -35.80 -17.98
N ASN A 312 5.99 -36.07 -19.19
CA ASN A 312 6.77 -36.84 -20.16
C ASN A 312 7.99 -35.95 -20.38
N ASP A 313 9.08 -36.36 -19.79
CA ASP A 313 10.38 -35.68 -19.85
C ASP A 313 10.95 -35.76 -21.29
N ASP A 314 10.24 -36.44 -22.17
CA ASP A 314 10.54 -36.68 -23.60
C ASP A 314 9.89 -35.64 -24.55
N GLY A 315 9.38 -34.51 -24.06
CA GLY A 315 8.86 -33.45 -24.93
C GLY A 315 9.93 -32.82 -25.83
N ASP A 316 9.50 -32.20 -26.94
CA ASP A 316 10.38 -31.47 -27.87
C ASP A 316 11.34 -30.52 -27.15
N PRO A 317 12.59 -30.39 -27.63
CA PRO A 317 13.57 -29.46 -27.10
C PRO A 317 12.97 -28.04 -27.04
N ARG A 318 13.08 -27.38 -25.90
CA ARG A 318 12.64 -26.00 -25.74
C ARG A 318 13.82 -25.03 -25.76
N THR A 319 13.54 -23.79 -26.13
CA THR A 319 14.54 -22.72 -26.09
C THR A 319 14.13 -21.70 -25.02
N VAL A 320 15.01 -21.44 -24.07
CA VAL A 320 14.81 -20.42 -23.04
C VAL A 320 15.75 -19.25 -23.29
N VAL A 321 15.22 -18.06 -23.47
CA VAL A 321 15.98 -16.81 -23.64
C VAL A 321 15.91 -16.02 -22.34
N VAL A 322 17.03 -15.96 -21.64
CA VAL A 322 17.13 -15.18 -20.39
C VAL A 322 17.62 -13.78 -20.71
N LEU A 323 16.87 -12.78 -20.28
CA LEU A 323 17.21 -11.37 -20.31
C LEU A 323 17.55 -10.94 -18.87
N PHE A 324 18.81 -10.67 -18.62
CA PHE A 324 19.31 -10.33 -17.29
C PHE A 324 19.68 -8.85 -17.25
N ASP A 325 19.03 -8.11 -16.39
CA ASP A 325 19.24 -6.69 -16.18
C ASP A 325 20.54 -6.46 -15.40
N ASP A 326 21.52 -5.80 -15.98
CA ASP A 326 22.77 -5.40 -15.34
C ASP A 326 22.94 -3.86 -15.30
N SER A 327 21.80 -3.14 -15.27
CA SER A 327 21.76 -1.68 -15.08
C SER A 327 22.06 -1.27 -13.64
N LEU A 328 22.33 0.03 -13.43
CA LEU A 328 22.64 0.55 -12.11
C LEU A 328 21.49 0.45 -11.10
N SER A 329 20.24 0.37 -11.55
CA SER A 329 19.09 0.17 -10.66
C SER A 329 19.08 -1.20 -9.97
N MET A 330 19.82 -2.18 -10.54
CA MET A 330 19.91 -3.56 -10.04
C MET A 330 20.97 -3.77 -8.94
N GLN A 331 21.43 -2.70 -8.29
CA GLN A 331 22.45 -2.79 -7.24
C GLN A 331 22.02 -3.69 -6.07
N TRP A 332 23.02 -4.32 -5.42
CA TRP A 332 22.93 -5.05 -4.17
C TRP A 332 22.06 -6.32 -4.26
N GLU A 333 21.09 -6.47 -3.37
CA GLU A 333 20.24 -7.66 -3.28
C GLU A 333 19.44 -7.96 -4.56
N LYS A 334 19.06 -6.95 -5.33
CA LYS A 334 18.37 -7.15 -6.61
C LYS A 334 19.23 -7.97 -7.56
N LEU A 335 20.53 -7.66 -7.63
CA LEU A 335 21.48 -8.41 -8.47
C LEU A 335 21.63 -9.85 -7.98
N GLU A 336 21.83 -10.07 -6.69
CA GLU A 336 21.99 -11.39 -6.09
C GLU A 336 20.75 -12.26 -6.30
N ARG A 337 19.57 -11.71 -6.10
CA ARG A 337 18.28 -12.40 -6.31
C ARG A 337 18.04 -12.76 -7.78
N SER A 338 18.36 -11.83 -8.66
CA SER A 338 18.28 -12.07 -10.12
C SER A 338 19.28 -13.15 -10.57
N TYR A 339 20.48 -13.14 -9.98
CA TYR A 339 21.48 -14.17 -10.23
C TYR A 339 21.00 -15.55 -9.76
N ALA A 340 20.51 -15.65 -8.53
CA ALA A 340 19.97 -16.90 -7.98
C ALA A 340 18.81 -17.43 -8.85
N ALA A 341 17.92 -16.55 -9.31
CA ALA A 341 16.82 -16.92 -10.20
C ALA A 341 17.33 -17.39 -11.56
N THR A 342 18.32 -16.72 -12.14
CA THR A 342 18.94 -17.12 -13.40
C THR A 342 19.62 -18.49 -13.31
N GLU A 343 20.41 -18.69 -12.25
CA GLU A 343 21.04 -19.99 -11.98
C GLU A 343 20.02 -21.11 -11.86
N ALA A 344 18.96 -20.89 -11.07
CA ALA A 344 17.92 -21.89 -10.86
C ALA A 344 17.14 -22.21 -12.14
N VAL A 345 16.88 -21.22 -13.00
CA VAL A 345 16.24 -21.43 -14.31
C VAL A 345 17.14 -22.24 -15.23
N LEU A 346 18.44 -21.90 -15.34
CA LEU A 346 19.37 -22.57 -16.24
C LEU A 346 19.66 -24.00 -15.80
N ARG A 347 19.89 -24.25 -14.50
CA ARG A 347 20.15 -25.59 -13.96
C ARG A 347 18.95 -26.55 -14.04
N ARG A 348 17.74 -26.02 -14.30
CA ARG A 348 16.52 -26.82 -14.46
C ARG A 348 16.26 -27.24 -15.92
N LEU A 349 17.07 -26.75 -16.86
CA LEU A 349 17.01 -27.16 -18.25
C LEU A 349 17.54 -28.56 -18.42
N ARG A 350 16.93 -29.30 -19.38
CA ARG A 350 17.38 -30.63 -19.75
C ARG A 350 18.58 -30.51 -20.73
N PRO A 351 19.46 -31.51 -20.81
CA PRO A 351 20.56 -31.47 -21.77
C PRO A 351 20.16 -31.33 -23.24
N VAL A 352 18.90 -31.65 -23.56
CA VAL A 352 18.33 -31.48 -24.91
C VAL A 352 17.78 -30.07 -25.19
N ASP A 353 17.53 -29.29 -24.12
CA ASP A 353 17.02 -27.93 -24.22
C ASP A 353 18.14 -26.99 -24.70
N ARG A 354 17.73 -25.81 -25.16
CA ARG A 354 18.65 -24.75 -25.55
C ARG A 354 18.39 -23.50 -24.77
N PHE A 355 19.40 -22.70 -24.57
CA PHE A 355 19.24 -21.40 -23.93
C PHE A 355 20.06 -20.31 -24.63
N SER A 356 19.59 -19.08 -24.49
CA SER A 356 20.32 -17.84 -24.79
C SER A 356 20.32 -16.96 -23.58
N LEU A 357 21.42 -16.29 -23.32
CA LEU A 357 21.55 -15.36 -22.19
C LEU A 357 22.03 -14.01 -22.71
N LEU A 358 21.26 -12.96 -22.41
CA LEU A 358 21.53 -11.58 -22.79
C LEU A 358 21.58 -10.73 -21.52
N LEU A 359 22.70 -10.04 -21.33
CA LEU A 359 22.80 -8.97 -20.34
C LEU A 359 22.29 -7.69 -20.99
N PHE A 360 21.55 -6.89 -20.25
CA PHE A 360 21.07 -5.61 -20.76
C PHE A 360 21.10 -4.50 -19.71
N ASN A 361 21.48 -3.32 -20.19
CA ASN A 361 21.38 -2.02 -19.59
C ASN A 361 20.93 -1.05 -20.69
N GLN A 362 21.61 0.06 -20.95
CA GLN A 362 21.42 0.86 -22.17
C GLN A 362 21.89 0.12 -23.44
N GLU A 363 22.73 -0.91 -23.28
CA GLU A 363 23.20 -1.79 -24.34
C GLU A 363 22.76 -3.23 -24.05
N VAL A 364 22.82 -4.09 -25.10
CA VAL A 364 22.51 -5.51 -24.95
C VAL A 364 23.70 -6.33 -25.40
N THR A 365 24.19 -7.19 -24.51
CA THR A 365 25.34 -8.07 -24.76
C THR A 365 24.91 -9.53 -24.63
N ALA A 366 25.06 -10.31 -25.69
CA ALA A 366 24.73 -11.73 -25.71
C ALA A 366 25.91 -12.58 -25.24
N PHE A 367 25.66 -13.61 -24.42
CA PHE A 367 26.65 -14.64 -24.08
C PHE A 367 27.22 -15.31 -25.33
N ARG A 368 26.32 -15.68 -26.23
CA ARG A 368 26.67 -16.23 -27.54
C ARG A 368 25.68 -15.68 -28.59
N PRO A 369 26.08 -15.61 -29.87
CA PRO A 369 25.21 -15.09 -30.94
C PRO A 369 23.96 -15.94 -31.21
N GLN A 370 23.97 -17.21 -30.82
CA GLN A 370 22.88 -18.17 -31.04
C GLN A 370 22.63 -18.98 -29.74
N PRO A 371 21.40 -19.53 -29.58
CA PRO A 371 21.06 -20.40 -28.46
C PRO A 371 21.98 -21.61 -28.37
N GLN A 372 22.51 -21.88 -27.18
CA GLN A 372 23.42 -22.98 -26.87
C GLN A 372 22.67 -24.17 -26.28
N VAL A 373 23.26 -25.36 -26.32
CA VAL A 373 22.77 -26.55 -25.64
C VAL A 373 22.93 -26.38 -24.13
N ALA A 374 21.96 -26.83 -23.35
CA ALA A 374 21.94 -26.68 -21.90
C ALA A 374 22.72 -27.79 -21.17
N ASP A 375 23.98 -28.04 -21.59
CA ASP A 375 24.88 -28.92 -20.85
C ASP A 375 25.52 -28.21 -19.66
N ALA A 376 25.98 -28.97 -18.67
CA ALA A 376 26.53 -28.44 -17.44
C ALA A 376 27.72 -27.48 -17.64
N ALA A 377 28.60 -27.75 -18.60
CA ALA A 377 29.76 -26.90 -18.86
C ALA A 377 29.35 -25.56 -19.49
N THR A 378 28.40 -25.57 -20.42
CA THR A 378 27.88 -24.35 -21.08
C THR A 378 27.09 -23.49 -20.09
N ILE A 379 26.30 -24.12 -19.21
CA ILE A 379 25.58 -23.40 -18.14
C ILE A 379 26.57 -22.71 -17.21
N GLU A 380 27.64 -23.39 -16.78
CA GLU A 380 28.63 -22.78 -15.88
C GLU A 380 29.35 -21.60 -16.56
N GLN A 381 29.72 -21.71 -17.85
CA GLN A 381 30.29 -20.60 -18.62
C GLN A 381 29.31 -19.41 -18.72
N ALA A 382 28.02 -19.67 -18.86
CA ALA A 382 27.00 -18.62 -18.90
C ALA A 382 26.84 -17.93 -17.54
N LEU A 383 26.87 -18.70 -16.45
CA LEU A 383 26.80 -18.15 -15.09
C LEU A 383 28.05 -17.32 -14.78
N GLU A 384 29.23 -17.76 -15.22
CA GLU A 384 30.46 -16.99 -15.10
C GLU A 384 30.40 -15.69 -15.93
N PHE A 385 29.80 -15.72 -17.11
CA PHE A 385 29.57 -14.52 -17.91
C PHE A 385 28.69 -13.50 -17.15
N VAL A 386 27.65 -13.94 -16.41
CA VAL A 386 26.85 -13.05 -15.54
C VAL A 386 27.69 -12.53 -14.38
N ARG A 387 28.44 -13.38 -13.69
CA ARG A 387 29.31 -12.97 -12.56
C ARG A 387 30.37 -11.96 -12.97
N ALA A 388 30.88 -12.06 -14.19
CA ALA A 388 31.87 -11.13 -14.74
C ALA A 388 31.27 -9.80 -15.17
N SER A 389 29.94 -9.68 -15.25
CA SER A 389 29.28 -8.42 -15.60
C SER A 389 29.48 -7.36 -14.53
N LYS A 390 29.43 -6.09 -14.96
CA LYS A 390 29.50 -4.95 -14.05
C LYS A 390 28.27 -4.10 -14.27
N LEU A 391 27.58 -3.77 -13.17
CA LEU A 391 26.46 -2.85 -13.20
C LEU A 391 26.89 -1.51 -13.81
N ARG A 392 26.16 -1.03 -14.80
CA ARG A 392 26.47 0.21 -15.51
C ARG A 392 25.27 0.79 -16.25
N GLY A 393 25.27 2.12 -16.39
CA GLY A 393 24.36 2.86 -17.26
C GLY A 393 22.91 2.82 -16.78
N GLY A 394 22.02 3.32 -17.62
CA GLY A 394 20.59 3.23 -17.48
C GLY A 394 20.03 1.98 -18.15
N THR A 395 18.71 1.89 -18.31
CA THR A 395 18.00 0.68 -18.78
C THR A 395 17.19 0.96 -20.03
N ASP A 396 17.46 0.23 -21.12
CA ASP A 396 16.61 0.17 -22.32
C ASP A 396 15.93 -1.21 -22.42
N ILE A 397 14.82 -1.37 -21.71
CA ILE A 397 14.05 -2.61 -21.69
C ILE A 397 13.43 -2.92 -23.05
N GLY A 398 13.08 -1.91 -23.86
CA GLY A 398 12.50 -2.07 -25.17
C GLY A 398 13.48 -2.75 -26.15
N LYS A 399 14.75 -2.34 -26.14
CA LYS A 399 15.84 -2.94 -26.92
C LYS A 399 16.10 -4.38 -26.49
N ALA A 400 16.14 -4.63 -25.17
CA ALA A 400 16.33 -5.98 -24.63
C ALA A 400 15.22 -6.95 -25.08
N LEU A 401 13.96 -6.56 -24.95
CA LEU A 401 12.81 -7.36 -25.38
C LEU A 401 12.84 -7.64 -26.89
N SER A 402 13.15 -6.62 -27.71
CA SER A 402 13.27 -6.78 -29.16
C SER A 402 14.35 -7.79 -29.54
N MET A 403 15.53 -7.72 -28.87
CA MET A 403 16.61 -8.68 -29.11
C MET A 403 16.28 -10.07 -28.60
N GLY A 404 15.60 -10.18 -27.45
CA GLY A 404 15.13 -11.46 -26.92
C GLY A 404 14.16 -12.16 -27.87
N LEU A 405 13.20 -11.45 -28.44
CA LEU A 405 12.27 -12.01 -29.44
C LEU A 405 13.01 -12.54 -30.70
N LYS A 406 14.09 -11.86 -31.13
CA LYS A 406 14.90 -12.30 -32.28
C LYS A 406 15.68 -13.58 -32.01
N GLN A 407 15.96 -13.91 -30.73
CA GLN A 407 16.59 -15.18 -30.36
C GLN A 407 15.60 -16.35 -30.36
N CYS A 408 14.32 -16.10 -30.32
CA CYS A 408 13.27 -17.10 -30.37
C CYS A 408 13.01 -17.56 -31.81
N ARG A 409 13.66 -18.65 -32.24
CA ARG A 409 13.60 -19.20 -33.57
C ARG A 409 12.80 -20.50 -33.68
N ALA A 410 12.15 -20.91 -32.60
CA ALA A 410 11.37 -22.14 -32.53
C ALA A 410 10.03 -21.90 -31.88
N SER A 411 9.03 -22.71 -32.14
CA SER A 411 7.67 -22.60 -31.56
C SER A 411 7.65 -22.79 -30.05
N ASN A 412 8.60 -23.58 -29.53
CA ASN A 412 8.72 -23.84 -28.07
C ASN A 412 9.78 -22.92 -27.42
N CYS A 413 9.64 -21.61 -27.64
CA CYS A 413 10.54 -20.61 -27.07
C CYS A 413 9.86 -19.82 -25.95
N THR A 414 10.62 -19.53 -24.87
CA THR A 414 10.18 -18.77 -23.72
C THR A 414 11.19 -17.67 -23.41
N LEU A 415 10.72 -16.44 -23.22
CA LEU A 415 11.51 -15.35 -22.63
C LEU A 415 11.41 -15.43 -21.12
N VAL A 416 12.54 -15.23 -20.45
CA VAL A 416 12.61 -15.09 -19.00
C VAL A 416 13.36 -13.80 -18.68
N LEU A 417 12.69 -12.85 -18.07
CA LEU A 417 13.21 -11.52 -17.78
C LEU A 417 13.47 -11.39 -16.29
N MET A 418 14.70 -11.03 -15.92
CA MET A 418 15.14 -10.72 -14.55
C MET A 418 15.42 -9.23 -14.47
N THR A 419 14.57 -8.43 -13.80
CA THR A 419 14.65 -6.97 -13.81
C THR A 419 13.80 -6.35 -12.71
N ASP A 420 14.06 -5.08 -12.36
CA ASP A 420 13.13 -4.24 -11.61
C ASP A 420 12.13 -3.49 -12.53
N GLY A 421 12.27 -3.61 -13.85
CA GLY A 421 11.39 -2.99 -14.83
C GLY A 421 11.60 -1.48 -15.00
N GLY A 422 12.64 -0.93 -14.41
CA GLY A 422 13.06 0.44 -14.68
C GLY A 422 13.38 0.59 -16.16
N SER A 423 13.02 1.73 -16.78
CA SER A 423 13.44 2.08 -18.15
C SER A 423 13.58 3.59 -18.23
N ASP A 424 14.82 4.05 -18.33
CA ASP A 424 15.19 5.46 -18.41
C ASP A 424 15.92 5.80 -19.71
N ARG A 425 16.04 4.82 -20.61
CA ARG A 425 16.70 4.92 -21.93
C ARG A 425 15.84 4.28 -23.00
N GLY A 426 16.23 4.51 -24.25
CA GLY A 426 15.60 3.94 -25.43
C GLY A 426 14.67 4.90 -26.18
N GLU A 427 13.92 4.35 -27.12
CA GLU A 427 13.00 5.13 -27.97
C GLU A 427 11.88 5.80 -27.17
N THR A 428 11.46 5.15 -26.09
CA THR A 428 10.46 5.68 -25.14
C THR A 428 10.68 5.10 -23.75
N VAL A 429 10.42 5.92 -22.73
CA VAL A 429 10.44 5.54 -21.33
C VAL A 429 9.01 5.40 -20.74
N VAL A 430 8.00 5.72 -21.53
CA VAL A 430 6.60 5.68 -21.10
C VAL A 430 6.09 4.23 -21.09
N THR A 431 5.64 3.76 -19.93
CA THR A 431 5.16 2.38 -19.69
C THR A 431 4.19 1.88 -20.77
N SER A 432 3.14 2.63 -21.08
CA SER A 432 2.13 2.23 -22.07
C SER A 432 2.70 2.10 -23.49
N LYS A 433 3.65 2.96 -23.86
CA LYS A 433 4.31 2.93 -25.17
C LYS A 433 5.28 1.76 -25.28
N ILE A 434 6.07 1.49 -24.23
CA ILE A 434 6.97 0.32 -24.19
C ILE A 434 6.13 -0.96 -24.36
N ALA A 435 5.06 -1.10 -23.57
CA ALA A 435 4.18 -2.26 -23.63
C ALA A 435 3.51 -2.41 -25.01
N ALA A 436 3.01 -1.32 -25.61
CA ALA A 436 2.39 -1.33 -26.94
C ALA A 436 3.40 -1.72 -28.04
N ASN A 437 4.62 -1.18 -27.99
CA ASN A 437 5.69 -1.52 -28.92
C ASN A 437 6.07 -3.00 -28.80
N TYR A 438 6.19 -3.52 -27.58
CA TYR A 438 6.46 -4.94 -27.34
C TYR A 438 5.33 -5.82 -27.88
N GLN A 439 4.06 -5.49 -27.60
CA GLN A 439 2.90 -6.25 -28.10
C GLN A 439 2.84 -6.25 -29.64
N LYS A 440 3.17 -5.14 -30.27
CA LYS A 440 3.27 -5.07 -31.73
C LYS A 440 4.34 -6.04 -32.27
N GLN A 441 5.55 -6.00 -31.71
CA GLN A 441 6.64 -6.89 -32.11
C GLN A 441 6.31 -8.37 -31.84
N TRP A 442 5.72 -8.65 -30.67
CA TRP A 442 5.27 -10.00 -30.28
C TRP A 442 4.24 -10.57 -31.27
N LYS A 443 3.27 -9.73 -31.69
CA LYS A 443 2.28 -10.12 -32.72
C LYS A 443 2.90 -10.38 -34.10
N GLN A 444 3.98 -9.70 -34.43
CA GLN A 444 4.70 -9.83 -35.68
C GLN A 444 5.76 -10.97 -35.68
N ALA A 445 6.13 -11.45 -34.50
CA ALA A 445 7.09 -12.53 -34.36
C ALA A 445 6.58 -13.82 -35.01
N ALA A 446 7.49 -14.58 -35.58
CA ALA A 446 7.18 -15.85 -36.26
C ALA A 446 6.54 -16.87 -35.31
N TYR A 447 6.92 -16.84 -34.06
CA TYR A 447 6.43 -17.73 -33.00
C TYR A 447 5.88 -16.96 -31.82
N ARG A 448 4.81 -17.47 -31.22
CA ARG A 448 4.22 -16.91 -30.00
C ARG A 448 5.00 -17.37 -28.77
N THR A 449 5.71 -16.46 -28.15
CA THR A 449 6.53 -16.76 -26.98
C THR A 449 5.77 -16.41 -25.70
N LYS A 450 6.02 -17.16 -24.62
CA LYS A 450 5.65 -16.74 -23.26
C LYS A 450 6.72 -15.80 -22.72
N THR A 451 6.32 -14.77 -21.99
CA THR A 451 7.25 -13.85 -21.35
C THR A 451 7.09 -13.97 -19.83
N ASN A 452 7.99 -14.71 -19.22
CA ASN A 452 8.01 -14.92 -17.78
C ASN A 452 8.95 -13.90 -17.15
N ILE A 453 8.54 -13.31 -16.06
CA ILE A 453 9.23 -12.20 -15.43
C ILE A 453 9.43 -12.51 -13.95
N PHE A 454 10.68 -12.47 -13.52
CA PHE A 454 11.05 -12.46 -12.13
C PHE A 454 11.43 -11.01 -11.77
N ALA A 455 10.47 -10.30 -11.21
CA ALA A 455 10.63 -8.91 -10.83
C ALA A 455 11.31 -8.82 -9.47
N VAL A 456 12.29 -7.94 -9.31
CA VAL A 456 13.06 -7.80 -8.09
C VAL A 456 13.04 -6.37 -7.57
N GLY A 457 12.92 -6.22 -6.25
CA GLY A 457 13.00 -4.95 -5.55
C GLY A 457 11.67 -4.28 -5.27
N ASP A 458 11.69 -3.44 -4.23
CA ASP A 458 10.51 -2.77 -3.70
C ASP A 458 9.99 -1.65 -4.60
N ASP A 459 10.86 -1.15 -5.46
CA ASP A 459 10.63 -0.10 -6.45
C ASP A 459 10.35 -0.63 -7.88
N ALA A 460 10.10 -1.94 -8.02
CA ALA A 460 9.85 -2.55 -9.32
C ALA A 460 8.67 -1.91 -10.06
N ASN A 461 8.85 -1.63 -11.36
CA ASN A 461 7.80 -1.09 -12.23
C ASN A 461 6.76 -2.15 -12.60
N LEU A 462 6.00 -2.61 -11.59
CA LEU A 462 4.99 -3.67 -11.76
C LEU A 462 3.95 -3.37 -12.85
N PRO A 463 3.48 -2.13 -13.06
CA PRO A 463 2.57 -1.83 -14.15
C PRO A 463 3.12 -2.23 -15.52
N LEU A 464 4.39 -1.92 -15.81
CA LEU A 464 5.04 -2.34 -17.05
C LEU A 464 5.19 -3.85 -17.12
N LEU A 465 5.75 -4.45 -16.06
CA LEU A 465 6.06 -5.88 -16.03
C LEU A 465 4.80 -6.74 -16.18
N LYS A 466 3.69 -6.31 -15.58
CA LYS A 466 2.38 -6.95 -15.72
C LYS A 466 1.87 -6.91 -17.18
N LEU A 467 2.02 -5.77 -17.87
CA LEU A 467 1.66 -5.64 -19.29
C LEU A 467 2.53 -6.53 -20.19
N LEU A 468 3.80 -6.70 -19.86
CA LEU A 468 4.72 -7.57 -20.63
C LEU A 468 4.39 -9.06 -20.43
N ALA A 469 3.93 -9.45 -19.24
CA ALA A 469 3.58 -10.85 -18.92
C ALA A 469 2.20 -11.29 -19.43
N GLN A 470 1.39 -10.41 -20.03
CA GLN A 470 -0.01 -10.69 -20.42
C GLN A 470 -0.20 -11.86 -21.38
N ASN A 471 0.84 -12.27 -22.14
CA ASN A 471 0.75 -13.33 -23.15
C ASN A 471 1.04 -14.72 -22.56
N ASN A 472 0.25 -15.15 -21.58
CA ASN A 472 0.42 -16.40 -20.83
C ASN A 472 1.79 -16.54 -20.13
N GLY A 473 2.43 -15.42 -19.86
CA GLY A 473 3.65 -15.37 -19.08
C GLY A 473 3.34 -15.36 -17.58
N VAL A 474 4.35 -15.61 -16.78
CA VAL A 474 4.32 -15.55 -15.31
C VAL A 474 4.97 -14.25 -14.88
N LEU A 475 4.35 -13.54 -13.97
CA LEU A 475 4.99 -12.46 -13.20
C LEU A 475 5.08 -12.91 -11.74
N GLU A 476 6.30 -13.06 -11.25
CA GLU A 476 6.57 -13.27 -9.85
C GLU A 476 7.42 -12.09 -9.34
N HIS A 477 6.95 -11.44 -8.30
CA HIS A 477 7.64 -10.30 -7.70
C HIS A 477 8.21 -10.69 -6.35
N VAL A 478 9.49 -10.40 -6.15
CA VAL A 478 10.18 -10.62 -4.88
C VAL A 478 10.62 -9.28 -4.29
N LEU A 479 10.11 -9.00 -3.12
CA LEU A 479 10.47 -7.82 -2.33
C LEU A 479 11.76 -8.09 -1.54
N SER A 480 12.45 -7.02 -1.13
CA SER A 480 13.63 -7.10 -0.26
C SER A 480 13.39 -7.91 1.01
N THR A 481 12.17 -7.84 1.53
CA THR A 481 11.71 -8.49 2.76
C THR A 481 11.24 -9.92 2.59
N GLU A 482 11.22 -10.47 1.37
CA GLU A 482 10.68 -11.80 1.11
C GLU A 482 11.79 -12.83 0.90
N PRO A 483 11.60 -14.06 1.42
CA PRO A 483 12.54 -15.15 1.17
C PRO A 483 12.60 -15.48 -0.33
N VAL A 484 13.73 -15.24 -0.96
CA VAL A 484 13.92 -15.45 -2.40
C VAL A 484 13.61 -16.88 -2.83
N GLU A 485 13.97 -17.87 -2.01
CA GLU A 485 13.75 -19.29 -2.31
C GLU A 485 12.27 -19.64 -2.45
N PHE A 486 11.40 -19.06 -1.61
CA PHE A 486 9.96 -19.30 -1.71
C PHE A 486 9.39 -18.76 -3.02
N LYS A 487 9.72 -17.52 -3.36
CA LYS A 487 9.30 -16.86 -4.60
C LYS A 487 9.90 -17.54 -5.83
N LEU A 488 11.15 -17.92 -5.75
CA LEU A 488 11.84 -18.65 -6.82
C LEU A 488 11.18 -20.01 -7.09
N ASN A 489 10.88 -20.77 -6.05
CA ASN A 489 10.18 -22.06 -6.19
C ASN A 489 8.77 -21.86 -6.77
N ALA A 490 8.05 -20.80 -6.35
CA ALA A 490 6.77 -20.45 -6.95
C ALA A 490 6.91 -20.12 -8.45
N PHE A 491 7.87 -19.27 -8.81
CA PHE A 491 8.17 -18.91 -10.19
C PHE A 491 8.49 -20.13 -11.05
N LEU A 492 9.43 -20.95 -10.61
CA LEU A 492 9.84 -22.16 -11.33
C LEU A 492 8.70 -23.18 -11.48
N SER A 493 7.82 -23.29 -10.48
CA SER A 493 6.65 -24.16 -10.57
C SER A 493 5.62 -23.64 -11.57
N LYS A 494 5.42 -22.33 -11.65
CA LYS A 494 4.48 -21.67 -12.57
C LYS A 494 4.96 -21.68 -14.02
N ILE A 495 6.27 -21.54 -14.28
CA ILE A 495 6.82 -21.57 -15.66
C ILE A 495 6.48 -22.86 -16.39
N VAL A 496 6.49 -23.99 -15.68
CA VAL A 496 6.24 -25.32 -16.26
C VAL A 496 4.78 -25.71 -16.30
N ARG A 497 3.90 -24.95 -15.65
CA ARG A 497 2.45 -25.19 -15.63
C ARG A 497 1.72 -24.25 -16.57
N SER A 498 0.55 -24.65 -17.03
CA SER A 498 -0.35 -23.74 -17.71
C SER A 498 -1.22 -23.02 -16.69
N PRO A 499 -1.44 -21.70 -16.82
CA PRO A 499 -2.40 -21.01 -15.98
C PRO A 499 -3.81 -21.54 -16.23
N VAL A 500 -4.63 -21.50 -15.22
CA VAL A 500 -6.06 -21.77 -15.31
C VAL A 500 -6.68 -20.70 -16.21
N SER A 501 -7.32 -21.08 -17.28
CA SER A 501 -7.92 -20.18 -18.28
C SER A 501 -9.42 -20.04 -18.11
N GLY A 502 -9.99 -18.94 -18.61
CA GLY A 502 -11.43 -18.69 -18.56
C GLY A 502 -11.99 -18.62 -17.15
N LEU A 503 -11.17 -18.21 -16.19
CA LEU A 503 -11.58 -18.08 -14.81
C LEU A 503 -12.62 -16.96 -14.67
N GLY A 504 -13.83 -17.32 -14.27
CA GLY A 504 -14.95 -16.39 -14.09
C GLY A 504 -15.84 -16.75 -12.92
N LEU A 505 -16.41 -15.74 -12.30
CA LEU A 505 -17.43 -15.86 -11.26
C LEU A 505 -18.72 -15.21 -11.74
N THR A 506 -19.83 -15.96 -11.68
CA THR A 506 -21.17 -15.45 -11.97
C THR A 506 -22.09 -15.68 -10.78
N ALA A 507 -23.18 -14.91 -10.68
CA ALA A 507 -24.17 -15.09 -9.64
C ALA A 507 -25.58 -15.04 -10.22
N ARG A 508 -26.48 -15.87 -9.71
CA ARG A 508 -27.90 -15.93 -10.12
C ARG A 508 -28.82 -15.73 -8.90
N PRO A 509 -29.89 -14.96 -9.03
CA PRO A 509 -30.37 -14.23 -10.23
C PRO A 509 -29.39 -13.12 -10.64
N GLU A 510 -29.31 -12.82 -11.94
CA GLU A 510 -28.49 -11.73 -12.47
C GLU A 510 -28.82 -10.37 -11.81
N GLY A 511 -27.84 -9.49 -11.70
CA GLY A 511 -27.98 -8.16 -11.09
C GLY A 511 -28.00 -8.14 -9.56
N LYS A 512 -27.89 -9.28 -8.87
CA LYS A 512 -27.78 -9.32 -7.41
C LYS A 512 -26.40 -8.90 -6.92
N VAL A 513 -25.38 -9.14 -7.72
CA VAL A 513 -24.00 -8.72 -7.46
C VAL A 513 -23.51 -7.82 -8.57
N SER A 514 -22.54 -6.96 -8.24
CA SER A 514 -21.97 -5.99 -9.17
C SER A 514 -20.51 -5.72 -8.82
N MET A 515 -19.78 -5.10 -9.75
CA MET A 515 -18.39 -4.66 -9.55
C MET A 515 -17.51 -5.76 -8.96
N VAL A 516 -17.55 -6.94 -9.59
CA VAL A 516 -16.76 -8.12 -9.19
C VAL A 516 -15.37 -8.01 -9.79
N TYR A 517 -14.36 -8.14 -8.95
CA TYR A 517 -12.95 -8.09 -9.34
C TYR A 517 -12.23 -9.36 -8.88
N PRO A 518 -11.43 -10.00 -9.74
CA PRO A 518 -10.50 -11.02 -9.29
C PRO A 518 -9.40 -10.36 -8.43
N LEU A 519 -8.96 -11.07 -7.41
CA LEU A 519 -7.83 -10.63 -6.58
C LEU A 519 -6.49 -11.10 -7.16
N ASP A 520 -6.52 -12.13 -8.00
CA ASP A 520 -5.37 -12.71 -8.65
C ASP A 520 -5.48 -12.54 -10.17
N ASP A 521 -4.40 -12.09 -10.79
CA ASP A 521 -4.35 -11.91 -12.25
C ASP A 521 -4.22 -13.24 -12.99
N GLN A 522 -3.55 -14.19 -12.36
CA GLN A 522 -3.33 -15.52 -12.87
C GLN A 522 -3.44 -16.55 -11.75
N VAL A 523 -4.21 -17.58 -11.99
CA VAL A 523 -4.43 -18.69 -11.07
C VAL A 523 -3.86 -19.97 -11.67
N TYR A 524 -3.28 -20.80 -10.83
CA TYR A 524 -2.72 -22.11 -11.20
C TYR A 524 -3.43 -23.20 -10.38
N THR A 525 -3.25 -24.46 -10.75
CA THR A 525 -3.66 -25.56 -9.87
C THR A 525 -2.88 -25.50 -8.55
N ARG A 526 -3.50 -25.97 -7.48
CA ARG A 526 -2.97 -25.92 -6.10
C ARG A 526 -2.73 -24.49 -5.58
N SER A 527 -3.55 -23.56 -6.07
CA SER A 527 -3.56 -22.17 -5.58
C SER A 527 -4.99 -21.73 -5.29
N LEU A 528 -5.13 -20.52 -4.75
CA LEU A 528 -6.41 -19.92 -4.41
C LEU A 528 -6.83 -18.99 -5.55
N ALA A 529 -8.06 -19.16 -6.04
CA ALA A 529 -8.75 -18.17 -6.86
C ALA A 529 -9.72 -17.38 -5.98
N SER A 530 -9.61 -16.05 -5.99
CA SER A 530 -10.46 -15.21 -5.14
C SER A 530 -11.04 -14.04 -5.92
N TRP A 531 -12.27 -13.67 -5.58
CA TRP A 531 -12.98 -12.50 -6.11
C TRP A 531 -13.58 -11.70 -4.99
N VAL A 532 -13.69 -10.40 -5.21
CA VAL A 532 -14.46 -9.50 -4.35
C VAL A 532 -15.49 -8.76 -5.17
N GLY A 533 -16.65 -8.51 -4.58
CA GLY A 533 -17.72 -7.80 -5.27
C GLY A 533 -18.67 -7.09 -4.32
N GLN A 534 -19.65 -6.41 -4.89
CA GLN A 534 -20.68 -5.69 -4.15
C GLN A 534 -22.07 -6.29 -4.41
N TYR A 535 -22.98 -6.09 -3.43
CA TYR A 535 -24.42 -6.30 -3.60
C TYR A 535 -25.21 -5.12 -3.03
N ALA A 536 -26.14 -4.62 -3.82
CA ALA A 536 -26.95 -3.46 -3.43
C ALA A 536 -28.09 -3.81 -2.48
N THR A 537 -28.73 -4.94 -2.72
CA THR A 537 -29.91 -5.41 -1.96
C THR A 537 -29.64 -6.78 -1.37
N PRO A 538 -30.12 -7.04 -0.15
CA PRO A 538 -30.09 -8.38 0.44
C PRO A 538 -30.80 -9.40 -0.43
N ALA A 539 -30.32 -10.63 -0.45
CA ALA A 539 -30.94 -11.74 -1.16
C ALA A 539 -30.60 -13.06 -0.45
N LYS A 540 -31.52 -14.00 -0.49
CA LYS A 540 -31.32 -15.35 0.05
C LYS A 540 -30.99 -16.31 -1.07
N ALA A 541 -30.16 -17.30 -0.75
CA ALA A 541 -29.81 -18.43 -1.61
C ALA A 541 -29.35 -18.00 -3.02
N VAL A 542 -28.54 -16.95 -3.11
CA VAL A 542 -27.91 -16.56 -4.36
C VAL A 542 -26.95 -17.65 -4.79
N GLU A 543 -27.14 -18.18 -6.00
CA GLU A 543 -26.26 -19.21 -6.56
C GLU A 543 -25.06 -18.55 -7.18
N PHE A 544 -23.89 -18.79 -6.61
CA PHE A 544 -22.60 -18.42 -7.15
C PHE A 544 -22.03 -19.57 -7.95
N HIS A 545 -21.45 -19.26 -9.09
CA HIS A 545 -20.90 -20.22 -10.02
C HIS A 545 -19.52 -19.78 -10.49
N ALA A 546 -18.50 -20.52 -10.11
CA ALA A 546 -17.13 -20.33 -10.59
C ALA A 546 -16.81 -21.36 -11.67
N GLN A 547 -16.31 -20.86 -12.80
CA GLN A 547 -15.95 -21.66 -13.97
C GLN A 547 -14.53 -21.36 -14.41
N ALA A 548 -13.81 -22.40 -14.87
CA ALA A 548 -12.47 -22.27 -15.43
C ALA A 548 -12.09 -23.52 -16.23
N GLN A 549 -10.98 -23.44 -16.94
CA GLN A 549 -10.35 -24.58 -17.64
C GLN A 549 -8.92 -24.75 -17.10
N ARG A 550 -8.59 -25.96 -16.68
CA ARG A 550 -7.26 -26.34 -16.18
C ARG A 550 -6.78 -27.59 -16.93
N ASP A 551 -5.74 -27.46 -17.72
CA ASP A 551 -5.15 -28.56 -18.52
C ASP A 551 -6.20 -29.43 -19.25
N GLY A 552 -7.21 -28.79 -19.85
CA GLY A 552 -8.31 -29.47 -20.54
C GLY A 552 -9.43 -30.03 -19.64
N VAL A 553 -9.30 -29.94 -18.33
CA VAL A 553 -10.32 -30.34 -17.36
C VAL A 553 -11.09 -29.09 -16.86
N ALA A 554 -12.43 -29.14 -17.02
CA ALA A 554 -13.27 -28.05 -16.54
C ALA A 554 -13.30 -28.00 -15.00
N LEU A 555 -13.14 -26.81 -14.45
CA LEU A 555 -13.56 -26.46 -13.11
C LEU A 555 -14.96 -25.86 -13.23
N ASP A 556 -15.97 -26.50 -12.63
CA ASP A 556 -17.36 -26.03 -12.61
C ASP A 556 -17.91 -26.26 -11.20
N VAL A 557 -17.88 -25.22 -10.39
CA VAL A 557 -18.26 -25.30 -8.98
C VAL A 557 -19.32 -24.27 -8.65
N LYS A 558 -20.32 -24.71 -7.89
CA LYS A 558 -21.48 -23.90 -7.51
C LYS A 558 -21.70 -23.95 -6.01
N THR A 559 -22.14 -22.83 -5.46
CA THR A 559 -22.59 -22.76 -4.07
C THR A 559 -23.76 -21.81 -3.96
N LYS A 560 -24.57 -21.99 -2.93
CA LYS A 560 -25.63 -21.03 -2.56
C LYS A 560 -25.22 -20.31 -1.29
N ALA A 561 -25.26 -19.00 -1.35
CA ALA A 561 -24.95 -18.16 -0.21
C ALA A 561 -26.02 -17.09 0.00
N ASP A 562 -26.24 -16.73 1.24
CA ASP A 562 -27.08 -15.59 1.58
C ASP A 562 -26.26 -14.30 1.53
N LEU A 563 -26.87 -13.28 0.96
CA LEU A 563 -26.37 -11.91 0.99
C LEU A 563 -27.23 -11.11 1.98
N PRO A 564 -26.86 -11.08 3.27
CA PRO A 564 -27.76 -10.58 4.32
C PRO A 564 -27.83 -9.06 4.37
N MET A 565 -28.83 -8.53 5.07
CA MET A 565 -28.92 -7.10 5.39
C MET A 565 -27.81 -6.68 6.36
N GLN A 566 -27.37 -7.56 7.22
CA GLN A 566 -26.29 -7.33 8.19
C GLN A 566 -25.42 -8.58 8.32
N ALA A 567 -24.11 -8.39 8.15
CA ALA A 567 -23.04 -9.36 8.42
C ALA A 567 -21.79 -8.57 8.79
N LEU A 568 -21.26 -8.75 9.99
CA LEU A 568 -20.22 -7.87 10.55
C LEU A 568 -18.88 -8.57 10.73
N ASP A 569 -18.80 -9.87 10.45
CA ASP A 569 -17.64 -10.70 10.80
C ASP A 569 -16.39 -10.43 9.95
N HIS A 570 -16.52 -9.81 8.77
CA HIS A 570 -15.41 -9.55 7.84
C HIS A 570 -15.31 -8.05 7.48
N PRO A 571 -14.94 -7.19 8.43
CA PRO A 571 -14.88 -5.74 8.22
C PRO A 571 -13.81 -5.27 7.23
N GLU A 572 -12.88 -6.14 6.85
CA GLU A 572 -11.84 -5.90 5.83
C GLU A 572 -12.39 -5.90 4.41
N LEU A 573 -13.51 -6.60 4.11
CA LEU A 573 -14.02 -6.79 2.75
C LEU A 573 -14.31 -5.49 1.98
N PRO A 574 -14.90 -4.44 2.58
CA PRO A 574 -15.07 -3.17 1.88
C PRO A 574 -13.74 -2.57 1.39
N ARG A 575 -12.69 -2.70 2.18
CA ARG A 575 -11.36 -2.19 1.85
C ARG A 575 -10.69 -3.06 0.80
N LEU A 576 -10.78 -4.38 0.93
CA LEU A 576 -10.26 -5.33 -0.04
C LEU A 576 -10.89 -5.10 -1.43
N TRP A 577 -12.22 -4.90 -1.49
CA TRP A 577 -12.91 -4.54 -2.71
C TRP A 577 -12.42 -3.20 -3.28
N ALA A 578 -12.29 -2.18 -2.44
CA ALA A 578 -11.85 -0.86 -2.87
C ALA A 578 -10.40 -0.91 -3.41
N GLN A 579 -9.52 -1.69 -2.78
CA GLN A 579 -8.17 -1.94 -3.27
C GLN A 579 -8.17 -2.63 -4.63
N ALA A 580 -9.00 -3.66 -4.81
CA ALA A 580 -9.13 -4.34 -6.10
C ALA A 580 -9.63 -3.39 -7.20
N ARG A 581 -10.60 -2.51 -6.89
CA ARG A 581 -11.07 -1.48 -7.82
C ARG A 581 -9.97 -0.45 -8.15
N VAL A 582 -9.24 0.03 -7.15
CA VAL A 582 -8.11 0.94 -7.35
C VAL A 582 -7.04 0.29 -8.22
N ASN A 583 -6.71 -0.98 -7.98
CA ASN A 583 -5.77 -1.72 -8.79
C ASN A 583 -6.23 -1.81 -10.25
N ALA A 584 -7.51 -2.12 -10.49
CA ALA A 584 -8.07 -2.16 -11.83
C ALA A 584 -8.00 -0.79 -12.55
N LEU A 585 -8.22 0.31 -11.83
CA LEU A 585 -8.06 1.67 -12.37
C LEU A 585 -6.59 2.00 -12.67
N LEU A 586 -5.66 1.62 -11.80
CA LEU A 586 -4.23 1.80 -12.04
C LEU A 586 -3.74 0.97 -13.24
N ASP A 587 -4.24 -0.25 -13.41
CA ASP A 587 -3.96 -1.08 -14.59
C ASP A 587 -4.56 -0.47 -15.87
N GLN A 588 -5.73 0.15 -15.79
CA GLN A 588 -6.30 0.93 -16.89
C GLN A 588 -5.42 2.13 -17.23
N ILE A 589 -4.99 2.91 -16.24
CA ILE A 589 -4.08 4.04 -16.44
C ILE A 589 -2.75 3.58 -17.07
N ALA A 590 -2.22 2.44 -16.63
CA ALA A 590 -0.98 1.90 -17.20
C ALA A 590 -1.13 1.52 -18.68
N ARG A 591 -2.31 1.07 -19.13
CA ARG A 591 -2.57 0.72 -20.53
C ARG A 591 -2.92 1.92 -21.40
N ASP A 592 -3.83 2.75 -20.91
CA ASP A 592 -4.55 3.73 -21.72
C ASP A 592 -4.06 5.17 -21.46
N GLY A 593 -3.23 5.36 -20.45
CA GLY A 593 -2.80 6.65 -19.94
C GLY A 593 -3.73 7.22 -18.86
N GLU A 594 -3.30 8.30 -18.23
CA GLU A 594 -4.05 8.98 -17.17
C GLU A 594 -5.28 9.67 -17.70
N THR A 595 -6.39 9.46 -17.00
CA THR A 595 -7.62 10.24 -17.20
C THR A 595 -8.06 10.85 -15.88
N ARG A 596 -8.59 12.08 -15.94
CA ARG A 596 -9.08 12.77 -14.73
C ARG A 596 -10.13 11.94 -13.99
N ALA A 597 -11.05 11.32 -14.72
CA ALA A 597 -12.10 10.49 -14.12
C ALA A 597 -11.54 9.30 -13.32
N ALA A 598 -10.51 8.63 -13.84
CA ALA A 598 -9.87 7.52 -13.14
C ALA A 598 -9.14 8.00 -11.87
N ILE A 599 -8.40 9.11 -11.97
CA ILE A 599 -7.68 9.71 -10.83
C ILE A 599 -8.67 10.15 -9.75
N ASP A 600 -9.74 10.87 -10.11
CA ASP A 600 -10.76 11.34 -9.17
C ASP A 600 -11.46 10.15 -8.47
N GLU A 601 -11.72 9.06 -9.19
CA GLU A 601 -12.28 7.84 -8.59
C GLU A 601 -11.29 7.18 -7.62
N ILE A 602 -10.01 7.09 -7.97
CA ILE A 602 -8.97 6.56 -7.06
C ILE A 602 -8.90 7.40 -5.79
N ILE A 603 -8.85 8.73 -5.90
CA ILE A 603 -8.80 9.64 -4.74
C ILE A 603 -10.05 9.47 -3.87
N ARG A 604 -11.23 9.37 -4.49
CA ARG A 604 -12.51 9.16 -3.77
C ARG A 604 -12.52 7.84 -3.00
N LEU A 605 -12.10 6.74 -3.64
CA LEU A 605 -12.01 5.44 -3.00
C LEU A 605 -10.96 5.41 -1.88
N ALA A 606 -9.78 6.00 -2.15
CA ALA A 606 -8.71 6.10 -1.18
C ALA A 606 -9.16 6.83 0.09
N ARG A 607 -9.84 7.96 -0.05
CA ARG A 607 -10.39 8.71 1.09
C ARG A 607 -11.46 7.93 1.86
N LYS A 608 -12.37 7.28 1.14
CA LYS A 608 -13.48 6.55 1.75
C LYS A 608 -13.02 5.32 2.53
N TYR A 609 -12.12 4.54 1.94
CA TYR A 609 -11.69 3.25 2.50
C TYR A 609 -10.30 3.31 3.16
N LYS A 610 -9.71 4.50 3.26
CA LYS A 610 -8.39 4.74 3.85
C LYS A 610 -7.30 3.91 3.17
N LEU A 611 -7.13 4.11 1.86
CA LEU A 611 -6.13 3.44 1.04
C LEU A 611 -5.00 4.41 0.69
N ALA A 612 -3.76 4.02 0.89
CA ALA A 612 -2.63 4.73 0.32
C ALA A 612 -2.48 4.38 -1.17
N THR A 613 -2.32 5.37 -2.01
CA THR A 613 -2.21 5.21 -3.47
C THR A 613 -1.16 6.17 -4.01
N PRO A 614 -0.67 6.00 -5.24
CA PRO A 614 0.25 6.97 -5.85
C PRO A 614 -0.29 8.42 -5.91
N TYR A 615 -1.61 8.60 -5.84
CA TYR A 615 -2.28 9.91 -5.89
C TYR A 615 -2.68 10.45 -4.52
N THR A 616 -2.48 9.69 -3.44
CA THR A 616 -2.92 10.07 -2.10
C THR A 616 -1.85 9.76 -1.05
N SER A 617 -1.82 10.56 -0.01
CA SER A 617 -0.91 10.40 1.13
C SER A 617 -1.67 10.42 2.44
N PHE A 618 -1.17 9.70 3.45
CA PHE A 618 -1.64 9.84 4.81
C PHE A 618 -0.93 11.02 5.48
N LEU A 619 -1.68 11.92 6.05
CA LEU A 619 -1.16 13.02 6.83
C LEU A 619 -1.68 12.93 8.27
N ALA A 620 -0.79 12.59 9.20
CA ALA A 620 -1.06 12.71 10.63
C ALA A 620 -0.66 14.11 11.07
N ALA A 621 -1.64 14.97 11.24
CA ALA A 621 -1.44 16.32 11.75
C ALA A 621 -2.62 16.70 12.64
N PRO A 622 -2.41 17.57 13.63
CA PRO A 622 -3.50 18.11 14.42
C PRO A 622 -4.60 18.65 13.51
N ARG A 623 -5.84 18.27 13.75
CA ARG A 623 -6.97 18.67 12.88
C ARG A 623 -7.12 20.16 12.70
N ALA A 624 -6.65 20.94 13.64
CA ALA A 624 -6.57 22.40 13.53
C ALA A 624 -5.73 22.86 12.32
N LEU A 625 -4.78 22.05 11.85
CA LEU A 625 -3.97 22.32 10.67
C LEU A 625 -4.59 21.76 9.40
N LEU A 626 -5.28 20.62 9.50
CA LEU A 626 -5.96 20.01 8.38
C LEU A 626 -7.16 20.84 7.90
N ARG A 627 -7.75 21.60 8.84
CA ARG A 627 -8.86 22.51 8.58
C ARG A 627 -8.69 23.74 9.43
N PRO A 628 -9.01 24.92 8.93
CA PRO A 628 -9.08 26.08 9.79
C PRO A 628 -10.10 25.81 10.88
N ARG A 629 -9.80 26.31 12.07
CA ARG A 629 -10.63 26.29 13.26
C ARG A 629 -11.84 27.18 13.04
N VAL A 630 -12.70 26.78 12.11
CA VAL A 630 -13.87 27.56 11.69
C VAL A 630 -15.10 26.79 12.09
N ILE A 631 -16.00 27.48 12.80
CA ILE A 631 -17.29 26.89 13.20
C ILE A 631 -18.19 26.62 12.00
N ARG A 632 -17.90 27.14 10.83
CA ARG A 632 -18.69 26.91 9.61
C ARG A 632 -17.86 26.57 8.44
N PRO A 633 -18.49 25.75 7.65
CA PRO A 633 -18.59 24.32 7.71
C PRO A 633 -17.18 23.83 7.62
N GLY A 634 -16.79 22.95 8.39
CA GLY A 634 -15.47 22.38 8.52
C GLY A 634 -14.55 22.21 7.32
N ASP A 635 -14.69 23.01 6.33
CA ASP A 635 -13.79 23.07 5.18
C ASP A 635 -12.92 24.35 5.30
N PRO A 636 -11.59 24.25 5.23
CA PRO A 636 -10.66 25.36 5.21
C PRO A 636 -10.81 26.25 3.97
N VAL A 637 -12.01 26.48 3.56
CA VAL A 637 -12.34 27.19 2.33
C VAL A 637 -13.02 28.49 2.69
N LEU A 638 -12.39 29.59 2.31
CA LEU A 638 -13.06 30.89 2.28
C LEU A 638 -13.79 31.02 0.94
N ARG A 639 -15.10 31.07 0.99
CA ARG A 639 -15.94 31.34 -0.17
C ARG A 639 -16.52 32.74 -0.10
N VAL A 640 -16.47 33.43 -1.22
CA VAL A 640 -16.99 34.79 -1.38
C VAL A 640 -17.79 34.85 -2.65
N ARG A 641 -19.02 35.32 -2.55
CA ARG A 641 -19.87 35.63 -3.72
C ARG A 641 -19.76 37.12 -4.02
N THR A 642 -19.54 37.45 -5.26
CA THR A 642 -19.36 38.83 -5.73
C THR A 642 -20.28 39.15 -6.91
N ASP A 643 -20.38 40.42 -7.22
CA ASP A 643 -20.99 40.92 -8.47
C ASP A 643 -20.26 40.30 -9.69
N PRO A 644 -20.96 40.05 -10.82
CA PRO A 644 -20.36 39.51 -12.03
C PRO A 644 -19.23 40.37 -12.63
N ALA A 645 -19.19 41.66 -12.33
CA ALA A 645 -18.15 42.57 -12.81
C ALA A 645 -16.80 42.37 -12.11
N ILE A 646 -16.73 41.63 -11.02
CA ILE A 646 -15.47 41.40 -10.27
C ILE A 646 -14.62 40.37 -10.99
N GLU A 647 -13.38 40.74 -11.31
CA GLU A 647 -12.41 39.89 -12.01
C GLU A 647 -11.33 39.26 -11.07
N SER A 648 -11.11 39.85 -9.91
CA SER A 648 -10.17 39.29 -8.94
C SER A 648 -10.56 39.58 -7.50
N VAL A 649 -10.29 38.65 -6.63
CA VAL A 649 -10.53 38.76 -5.19
C VAL A 649 -9.27 38.31 -4.46
N ILE A 650 -8.79 39.13 -3.52
CA ILE A 650 -7.65 38.84 -2.67
C ILE A 650 -8.11 38.91 -1.20
N ALA A 651 -7.81 37.88 -0.45
CA ALA A 651 -8.09 37.83 0.99
C ALA A 651 -6.83 38.17 1.81
N LEU A 652 -6.98 39.08 2.74
CA LEU A 652 -5.99 39.43 3.75
C LEU A 652 -6.47 38.93 5.11
N PHE A 653 -5.86 37.88 5.58
CA PHE A 653 -6.20 37.27 6.87
C PHE A 653 -5.59 38.03 8.03
N PRO A 654 -6.23 38.02 9.21
CA PRO A 654 -5.76 38.79 10.40
C PRO A 654 -4.41 38.30 10.94
N PHE A 655 -3.94 37.14 10.54
CA PHE A 655 -2.65 36.56 10.89
C PHE A 655 -1.55 36.77 9.82
N GLY A 656 -1.73 37.76 8.93
CA GLY A 656 -0.72 38.20 7.97
C GLY A 656 -0.70 37.40 6.66
N LEU A 657 -1.51 36.35 6.53
CA LEU A 657 -1.61 35.59 5.30
C LEU A 657 -2.40 36.38 4.23
N THR A 658 -1.86 36.47 3.02
CA THR A 658 -2.53 37.06 1.87
C THR A 658 -2.69 35.98 0.80
N LYS A 659 -3.93 35.75 0.33
CA LYS A 659 -4.22 34.77 -0.72
C LYS A 659 -5.17 35.30 -1.79
N PRO A 660 -4.88 35.08 -3.06
CA PRO A 660 -5.86 35.25 -4.12
C PRO A 660 -6.94 34.16 -4.02
N LEU A 661 -8.17 34.52 -4.36
CA LEU A 661 -9.26 33.59 -4.51
C LEU A 661 -9.36 33.16 -5.97
N ARG A 662 -9.68 31.89 -6.18
CA ARG A 662 -9.93 31.32 -7.48
C ARG A 662 -11.42 31.46 -7.81
N HIS A 663 -11.75 31.91 -9.00
CA HIS A 663 -13.11 31.84 -9.52
C HIS A 663 -13.52 30.38 -9.76
N LEU A 664 -14.67 29.98 -9.26
CA LEU A 664 -15.28 28.68 -9.58
C LEU A 664 -16.12 28.83 -10.84
N ALA A 665 -16.00 27.88 -11.77
CA ALA A 665 -16.82 27.85 -12.97
C ALA A 665 -18.31 27.65 -12.61
N ASP A 666 -19.20 28.13 -13.47
CA ASP A 666 -20.67 28.17 -13.23
C ASP A 666 -21.30 26.79 -12.98
N GLU A 667 -20.67 25.70 -13.42
CA GLU A 667 -21.10 24.32 -13.16
C GLU A 667 -21.00 23.89 -11.66
N ASP A 668 -20.16 24.57 -10.88
CA ASP A 668 -19.96 24.31 -9.45
C ASP A 668 -20.76 25.27 -8.55
N SER A 669 -21.55 26.18 -9.12
CA SER A 669 -22.35 27.18 -8.40
C SER A 669 -23.83 26.80 -8.42
N PRO A 670 -24.37 26.19 -7.35
CA PRO A 670 -25.83 26.05 -7.25
C PRO A 670 -26.43 27.39 -6.84
N GLY A 671 -27.04 28.12 -7.78
CA GLY A 671 -27.83 29.33 -7.46
C GLY A 671 -27.94 30.31 -8.62
N ASP A 672 -29.15 30.63 -8.91
CA ASP A 672 -29.66 31.38 -10.06
C ASP A 672 -29.45 32.91 -10.01
N ASP A 673 -28.52 33.42 -9.17
CA ASP A 673 -28.42 34.85 -8.87
C ASP A 673 -27.37 35.61 -9.69
N GLY A 674 -26.73 34.97 -10.70
CA GLY A 674 -25.79 35.64 -11.60
C GLY A 674 -24.47 36.14 -10.99
N GLY A 675 -24.23 35.89 -9.71
CA GLY A 675 -23.01 36.29 -8.99
C GLY A 675 -21.86 35.31 -9.18
N ARG A 676 -20.61 35.79 -9.26
CA ARG A 676 -19.39 34.95 -9.33
C ARG A 676 -19.04 34.43 -7.97
N LEU A 677 -18.80 33.13 -7.86
CA LEU A 677 -18.31 32.44 -6.64
C LEU A 677 -16.79 32.33 -6.67
N TRP A 678 -16.15 32.82 -5.61
CA TRP A 678 -14.71 32.79 -5.43
C TRP A 678 -14.35 31.93 -4.24
N GLU A 679 -13.26 31.20 -4.36
CA GLU A 679 -12.80 30.25 -3.32
C GLU A 679 -11.29 30.38 -3.11
N THR A 680 -10.87 30.31 -1.85
CA THR A 680 -9.48 30.03 -1.49
C THR A 680 -9.42 29.16 -0.25
N ARG A 681 -8.36 28.36 -0.15
CA ARG A 681 -8.10 27.52 1.02
C ARG A 681 -7.05 28.18 1.88
N PHE A 682 -7.21 28.10 3.19
CA PHE A 682 -6.26 28.66 4.14
C PHE A 682 -6.14 27.83 5.41
N LEU A 683 -5.05 28.01 6.14
CA LEU A 683 -4.86 27.46 7.49
C LEU A 683 -4.71 28.60 8.46
N ALA A 684 -5.45 28.54 9.57
CA ALA A 684 -5.24 29.45 10.68
C ALA A 684 -4.00 29.00 11.49
N PRO A 685 -3.15 29.92 11.97
CA PRO A 685 -2.07 29.58 12.89
C PRO A 685 -2.58 28.85 14.12
N ALA A 686 -1.77 27.89 14.61
CA ALA A 686 -2.16 27.05 15.74
C ALA A 686 -2.25 27.82 17.07
N ASP A 687 -1.55 28.93 17.17
CA ASP A 687 -1.49 29.80 18.32
C ASP A 687 -2.62 30.85 18.37
N MET A 688 -3.46 30.92 17.34
CA MET A 688 -4.62 31.82 17.37
C MET A 688 -5.61 31.40 18.45
N LYS A 689 -6.01 32.35 19.25
CA LYS A 689 -7.02 32.15 20.30
C LYS A 689 -8.40 31.92 19.68
N ASP A 690 -9.25 31.23 20.43
CA ASP A 690 -10.64 31.07 20.05
C ASP A 690 -11.34 32.43 20.04
N GLY A 691 -12.17 32.67 19.04
CA GLY A 691 -12.86 33.92 18.86
C GLY A 691 -13.30 34.24 17.45
N SER A 692 -13.86 35.43 17.26
CA SER A 692 -14.33 35.91 15.96
C SER A 692 -13.28 36.80 15.30
N TYR A 693 -12.96 36.52 14.05
CA TYR A 693 -11.93 37.20 13.27
C TYR A 693 -12.51 37.69 11.95
N SER A 694 -11.95 38.79 11.45
CA SER A 694 -12.35 39.38 10.17
C SER A 694 -11.25 39.24 9.14
N VAL A 695 -11.56 38.62 7.98
CA VAL A 695 -10.72 38.66 6.80
C VAL A 695 -11.12 39.86 5.96
N ARG A 696 -10.14 40.66 5.54
CA ARG A 696 -10.35 41.78 4.63
C ARG A 696 -10.23 41.26 3.18
N LEU A 697 -11.16 41.66 2.34
CA LEU A 697 -11.22 41.31 0.93
C LEU A 697 -10.94 42.55 0.10
N ILE A 698 -10.08 42.40 -0.90
CA ILE A 698 -9.82 43.37 -1.94
C ILE A 698 -10.38 42.78 -3.24
N LEU A 699 -11.39 43.42 -3.78
CA LEU A 699 -12.07 43.04 -5.02
C LEU A 699 -11.66 44.04 -6.10
N ARG A 700 -11.44 43.56 -7.32
CA ARG A 700 -11.13 44.40 -8.48
C ARG A 700 -12.09 44.04 -9.60
N ASP A 701 -12.72 45.05 -10.18
CA ASP A 701 -13.61 44.90 -11.32
C ASP A 701 -12.88 44.97 -12.69
N ASP A 702 -13.59 44.71 -13.76
CA ASP A 702 -13.15 44.76 -15.16
C ASP A 702 -12.68 46.15 -15.59
N LYS A 703 -13.11 47.24 -14.89
CA LYS A 703 -12.70 48.64 -15.14
C LYS A 703 -11.48 49.05 -14.31
N GLY A 704 -10.94 48.12 -13.46
CA GLY A 704 -9.80 48.36 -12.61
C GLY A 704 -10.11 49.05 -11.28
N ASN A 705 -11.40 49.32 -10.96
CA ASN A 705 -11.79 49.87 -9.67
C ASN A 705 -11.58 48.84 -8.57
N THR A 706 -11.22 49.30 -7.37
CA THR A 706 -10.92 48.47 -6.24
C THR A 706 -11.91 48.71 -5.12
N TYR A 707 -12.53 47.63 -4.63
CA TYR A 707 -13.48 47.65 -3.51
C TYR A 707 -12.91 46.93 -2.33
N ARG A 708 -13.29 47.31 -1.11
CA ARG A 708 -12.83 46.68 0.14
C ARG A 708 -14.04 46.20 0.91
N GLU A 709 -14.03 44.91 1.20
CA GLU A 709 -15.05 44.27 2.00
C GLU A 709 -14.42 43.48 3.15
N ALA A 710 -15.24 43.02 4.09
CA ALA A 710 -14.82 42.19 5.20
C ALA A 710 -15.75 41.02 5.38
N LYS A 711 -15.19 39.83 5.65
CA LYS A 711 -15.94 38.63 6.00
C LYS A 711 -15.46 38.09 7.32
N THR A 712 -16.39 37.77 8.23
CA THR A 712 -16.08 37.25 9.56
C THR A 712 -16.02 35.71 9.54
N PHE A 713 -15.08 35.14 10.27
CA PHE A 713 -15.01 33.72 10.59
C PHE A 713 -14.72 33.54 12.09
N VAL A 714 -15.09 32.38 12.63
CA VAL A 714 -14.90 32.06 14.04
C VAL A 714 -13.90 30.92 14.18
N ILE A 715 -12.96 31.07 15.11
CA ILE A 715 -12.02 30.04 15.50
C ILE A 715 -12.47 29.42 16.82
N ALA A 716 -12.55 28.06 16.84
CA ALA A 716 -12.78 27.28 18.04
C ALA A 716 -11.79 26.12 18.04
N SER A 717 -10.87 26.10 19.02
CA SER A 717 -9.75 25.16 19.06
C SER A 717 -9.75 24.23 20.26
N THR A 718 -10.63 24.48 21.23
CA THR A 718 -10.71 23.66 22.43
C THR A 718 -11.39 22.34 22.16
N PRO A 719 -10.72 21.19 22.33
CA PRO A 719 -11.32 19.88 22.11
C PRO A 719 -12.51 19.66 23.05
N PRO A 720 -13.60 19.02 22.59
CA PRO A 720 -14.72 18.70 23.43
C PRO A 720 -14.32 17.66 24.49
N THR A 721 -14.73 17.86 25.72
CA THR A 721 -14.54 16.87 26.78
C THR A 721 -15.47 15.69 26.59
N VAL A 722 -14.97 14.48 26.87
CA VAL A 722 -15.74 13.23 26.83
C VAL A 722 -15.62 12.54 28.18
N LYS A 723 -16.67 11.87 28.62
CA LYS A 723 -16.66 10.98 29.78
C LYS A 723 -17.43 9.71 29.48
N ILE A 724 -16.72 8.57 29.53
CA ILE A 724 -17.30 7.26 29.33
C ILE A 724 -18.01 6.78 30.60
N LEU A 725 -19.20 6.23 30.45
CA LEU A 725 -20.00 5.64 31.49
C LEU A 725 -20.35 4.21 31.10
N LEU A 726 -19.65 3.21 31.65
CA LEU A 726 -19.92 1.81 31.42
C LEU A 726 -20.61 1.19 32.63
N ASP A 727 -21.63 0.40 32.37
CA ASP A 727 -22.29 -0.37 33.42
C ASP A 727 -21.48 -1.63 33.76
N ARG A 728 -20.68 -2.13 32.81
CA ARG A 728 -19.77 -3.27 32.99
C ARG A 728 -18.52 -3.12 32.10
N THR A 729 -17.41 -3.62 32.60
CA THR A 729 -16.13 -3.68 31.87
C THR A 729 -15.71 -5.10 31.50
N ARG A 730 -16.53 -6.11 31.86
CA ARG A 730 -16.34 -7.51 31.53
C ARG A 730 -17.54 -8.01 30.75
N LEU A 731 -17.29 -8.71 29.65
CA LEU A 731 -18.34 -9.24 28.77
C LEU A 731 -17.86 -10.49 28.06
N ARG A 732 -18.78 -11.31 27.57
CA ARG A 732 -18.46 -12.49 26.77
C ARG A 732 -18.44 -12.14 25.29
N ALA A 733 -17.65 -12.88 24.51
CA ALA A 733 -17.71 -12.80 23.05
C ALA A 733 -19.17 -13.07 22.57
N GLY A 734 -19.65 -12.28 21.64
CA GLY A 734 -21.04 -12.31 21.17
C GLY A 734 -22.01 -11.45 21.98
N GLU A 735 -21.62 -10.96 23.15
CA GLU A 735 -22.49 -10.07 23.93
C GLU A 735 -22.42 -8.62 23.45
N PRO A 736 -23.55 -7.91 23.34
CA PRO A 736 -23.54 -6.49 23.04
C PRO A 736 -23.01 -5.68 24.23
N LEU A 737 -22.11 -4.70 23.95
CA LEU A 737 -21.67 -3.74 24.94
C LEU A 737 -22.44 -2.42 24.76
N LEU A 738 -23.25 -2.07 25.76
CA LEU A 738 -23.91 -0.78 25.82
C LEU A 738 -22.92 0.29 26.28
N VAL A 739 -22.54 1.17 25.37
CA VAL A 739 -21.65 2.29 25.67
C VAL A 739 -22.48 3.54 25.90
N LYS A 740 -22.26 4.18 27.03
CA LYS A 740 -22.83 5.48 27.37
C LYS A 740 -21.69 6.48 27.50
N ALA A 741 -21.88 7.67 26.99
CA ALA A 741 -20.90 8.76 27.19
C ALA A 741 -21.55 10.12 27.31
N ARG A 742 -20.96 10.97 28.14
CA ARG A 742 -21.26 12.39 28.18
C ARG A 742 -20.17 13.18 27.50
N ALA A 743 -20.57 14.15 26.71
CA ALA A 743 -19.64 15.00 25.99
C ALA A 743 -20.02 16.47 26.13
N ALA A 744 -19.09 17.35 25.81
CA ALA A 744 -19.34 18.79 25.82
C ALA A 744 -20.53 19.18 24.92
N ALA A 745 -21.22 20.26 25.25
CA ALA A 745 -22.40 20.71 24.50
C ALA A 745 -22.09 21.09 23.02
N SER A 746 -20.82 21.43 22.72
CA SER A 746 -20.34 21.70 21.35
C SER A 746 -20.19 20.45 20.48
N THR A 747 -20.33 19.26 21.05
CA THR A 747 -20.12 17.99 20.36
C THR A 747 -21.18 17.76 19.28
N ARG A 748 -20.74 17.51 18.06
CA ARG A 748 -21.61 17.19 16.92
C ARG A 748 -21.74 15.69 16.70
N THR A 749 -20.61 14.97 16.81
CA THR A 749 -20.59 13.51 16.64
C THR A 749 -19.86 12.87 17.80
N LEU A 750 -20.35 11.70 18.21
CA LEU A 750 -19.76 10.89 19.25
C LEU A 750 -19.65 9.46 18.77
N THR A 751 -18.47 8.90 18.77
CA THR A 751 -18.22 7.56 18.23
C THR A 751 -17.47 6.71 19.26
N ALA A 752 -18.00 5.54 19.57
CA ALA A 752 -17.32 4.53 20.38
C ALA A 752 -16.64 3.50 19.49
N ARG A 753 -15.42 3.15 19.82
CA ARG A 753 -14.61 2.12 19.14
C ARG A 753 -13.97 1.22 20.18
N LEU A 754 -14.15 -0.08 20.05
CA LEU A 754 -13.37 -1.09 20.75
C LEU A 754 -12.30 -1.63 19.78
N ASP A 755 -11.07 -1.82 20.26
CA ASP A 755 -10.01 -2.37 19.42
C ASP A 755 -10.43 -3.74 18.86
N GLY A 756 -10.43 -3.88 17.53
CA GLY A 756 -10.88 -5.11 16.86
C GLY A 756 -12.37 -5.20 16.56
N ALA A 757 -13.21 -4.28 17.03
CA ALA A 757 -14.63 -4.22 16.72
C ALA A 757 -14.98 -3.00 15.84
N LEU A 758 -16.16 -3.04 15.22
CA LEU A 758 -16.65 -1.91 14.42
C LEU A 758 -17.00 -0.72 15.30
N PRO A 759 -16.68 0.51 14.87
CA PRO A 759 -17.08 1.71 15.59
C PRO A 759 -18.62 1.90 15.53
N VAL A 760 -19.18 2.42 16.59
CA VAL A 760 -20.60 2.76 16.70
C VAL A 760 -20.80 4.22 17.03
N GLY A 761 -21.74 4.90 16.36
CA GLY A 761 -22.21 6.23 16.71
C GLY A 761 -23.01 6.21 18.01
N LEU A 762 -22.73 7.15 18.92
CA LEU A 762 -23.53 7.33 20.13
C LEU A 762 -24.51 8.48 19.91
N HIS A 763 -25.79 8.22 20.19
CA HIS A 763 -26.88 9.19 20.02
C HIS A 763 -27.45 9.59 21.38
N TRP A 764 -27.85 10.87 21.49
CA TRP A 764 -28.42 11.37 22.73
C TRP A 764 -29.69 10.61 23.13
N ASN A 765 -29.70 10.16 24.34
CA ASN A 765 -30.84 9.49 24.96
C ASN A 765 -31.26 10.28 26.22
N GLN A 766 -32.47 10.84 26.21
CA GLN A 766 -32.98 11.69 27.24
C GLN A 766 -33.14 10.95 28.57
N SER A 767 -33.60 9.71 28.56
CA SER A 767 -33.79 8.90 29.76
C SER A 767 -32.48 8.51 30.43
N ALA A 768 -31.43 8.28 29.63
CA ALA A 768 -30.09 7.97 30.11
C ALA A 768 -29.27 9.24 30.47
N THR A 769 -29.74 10.42 30.10
CA THR A 769 -29.00 11.69 30.20
C THR A 769 -27.56 11.60 29.67
N ALA A 770 -27.37 10.83 28.61
CA ALA A 770 -26.09 10.54 27.98
C ALA A 770 -26.32 10.15 26.54
N SER A 771 -25.28 10.20 25.73
CA SER A 771 -25.30 9.59 24.41
C SER A 771 -25.03 8.10 24.54
N VAL A 772 -25.81 7.29 23.84
CA VAL A 772 -25.86 5.82 23.98
C VAL A 772 -25.69 5.17 22.62
N GLY A 773 -24.92 4.10 22.57
CA GLY A 773 -24.79 3.21 21.41
C GLY A 773 -24.43 1.81 21.86
N THR A 774 -24.74 0.83 21.01
CA THR A 774 -24.46 -0.58 21.32
C THR A 774 -23.37 -1.09 20.39
N LEU A 775 -22.22 -1.41 20.95
CA LEU A 775 -21.15 -2.12 20.26
C LEU A 775 -21.52 -3.60 20.16
N VAL A 776 -21.54 -4.13 18.96
CA VAL A 776 -21.74 -5.56 18.74
C VAL A 776 -20.36 -6.22 18.69
N ILE A 777 -20.10 -7.13 19.61
CA ILE A 777 -18.88 -7.91 19.67
C ILE A 777 -19.16 -9.24 18.96
N PRO A 778 -18.40 -9.59 17.91
CA PRO A 778 -18.57 -10.85 17.23
C PRO A 778 -18.42 -12.05 18.18
N PRO A 779 -19.13 -13.17 17.97
CA PRO A 779 -18.93 -14.39 18.75
C PRO A 779 -17.51 -14.96 18.66
N SER A 780 -16.82 -14.69 17.55
CA SER A 780 -15.42 -15.07 17.32
C SER A 780 -14.40 -14.10 17.90
N PHE A 781 -14.84 -13.11 18.68
CA PHE A 781 -13.94 -12.10 19.24
C PHE A 781 -13.03 -12.75 20.29
N PRO A 782 -11.71 -12.59 20.19
CA PRO A 782 -10.76 -13.25 21.09
C PRO A 782 -10.94 -12.80 22.54
N VAL A 783 -10.71 -13.74 23.47
CA VAL A 783 -10.65 -13.44 24.91
C VAL A 783 -9.43 -12.57 25.17
N GLY A 784 -9.59 -11.47 25.92
CA GLY A 784 -8.47 -10.58 26.20
C GLY A 784 -8.90 -9.22 26.74
N ARG A 785 -7.92 -8.35 26.92
CA ARG A 785 -8.15 -6.95 27.34
C ARG A 785 -8.05 -6.05 26.13
N TYR A 786 -9.03 -5.18 25.98
CA TYR A 786 -9.18 -4.28 24.84
C TYR A 786 -9.40 -2.85 25.31
N THR A 787 -8.97 -1.90 24.52
CA THR A 787 -9.23 -0.48 24.79
C THR A 787 -10.53 -0.07 24.09
N LEU A 788 -11.50 0.37 24.86
CA LEU A 788 -12.66 1.09 24.35
C LEU A 788 -12.33 2.58 24.35
N SER A 789 -12.32 3.20 23.19
CA SER A 789 -12.18 4.64 23.01
C SER A 789 -13.51 5.27 22.61
N VAL A 790 -13.86 6.39 23.22
CA VAL A 790 -14.97 7.23 22.77
C VAL A 790 -14.42 8.58 22.32
N THR A 791 -14.71 8.92 21.07
CA THR A 791 -14.22 10.13 20.42
C THR A 791 -15.38 11.08 20.18
N ALA A 792 -15.27 12.30 20.65
CA ALA A 792 -16.20 13.41 20.39
C ALA A 792 -15.59 14.36 19.36
N GLU A 793 -16.39 14.79 18.41
CA GLU A 793 -16.04 15.80 17.43
C GLU A 793 -17.02 16.96 17.53
N ASP A 794 -16.52 18.19 17.61
CA ASP A 794 -17.33 19.39 17.66
C ASP A 794 -17.60 19.99 16.26
N ILE A 795 -18.33 21.11 16.21
CA ILE A 795 -18.67 21.81 14.97
C ILE A 795 -17.41 22.33 14.25
N ALA A 796 -16.36 22.64 14.98
CA ALA A 796 -15.07 23.08 14.44
C ALA A 796 -14.13 21.90 14.11
N HIS A 797 -14.63 20.67 14.24
CA HIS A 797 -13.88 19.43 14.03
C HIS A 797 -12.71 19.20 15.01
N ASN A 798 -12.73 19.88 16.17
CA ASN A 798 -11.84 19.49 17.24
C ASN A 798 -12.26 18.14 17.79
N ILE A 799 -11.28 17.32 18.15
CA ILE A 799 -11.51 15.98 18.69
C ILE A 799 -11.04 15.92 20.13
N GLY A 800 -11.95 15.46 20.99
CA GLY A 800 -11.63 14.99 22.32
C GLY A 800 -11.91 13.50 22.43
N SER A 801 -11.19 12.79 23.27
CA SER A 801 -11.38 11.35 23.46
C SER A 801 -11.14 10.96 24.92
N GLU A 802 -11.79 9.87 25.32
CA GLU A 802 -11.52 9.15 26.58
C GLU A 802 -11.41 7.67 26.27
N GLU A 803 -10.57 6.97 27.03
CA GLU A 803 -10.30 5.53 26.85
C GLU A 803 -10.56 4.78 28.17
N VAL A 804 -11.08 3.57 28.07
CA VAL A 804 -11.29 2.67 29.20
C VAL A 804 -10.97 1.23 28.78
N GLN A 805 -10.41 0.44 29.68
CA GLN A 805 -10.13 -0.97 29.44
C GLN A 805 -11.38 -1.83 29.65
N VAL A 806 -11.63 -2.72 28.69
CA VAL A 806 -12.71 -3.69 28.70
C VAL A 806 -12.11 -5.10 28.55
N GLU A 807 -12.58 -6.04 29.31
CA GLU A 807 -12.12 -7.43 29.30
C GLU A 807 -13.17 -8.34 28.66
N VAL A 808 -12.80 -9.01 27.58
CA VAL A 808 -13.62 -10.07 26.98
C VAL A 808 -13.22 -11.37 27.63
N ILE A 809 -14.18 -12.03 28.24
CA ILE A 809 -14.04 -13.30 28.97
C ILE A 809 -14.72 -14.44 28.20
N PRO A 810 -14.35 -15.72 28.46
CA PRO A 810 -14.94 -16.88 27.80
C PRO A 810 -16.46 -16.97 27.94
#